data_0f6685ec5c483ca387ba09034decd9e5
#
_entry.id   0f6685ec5c483ca387ba09034decd9e5
#
_cell.length_a   1.000
_cell.length_b   1.000
_cell.length_c   1.000
_cell.angle_alpha   90.00
_cell.angle_beta   90.00
_cell.angle_gamma   90.00
#
_symmetry.space_group_name_H-M   'P 1'
#
loop_
_entity.id
_entity.type
_entity.pdbx_description
1 polymer ?
#
loop_
_entity_poly.entity_id
_entity_poly.type
_entity_poly.pdbx_seq_one_letter_code
_entity_poly.pdbx_strand_id
1 'polypeptide(L)'
;MKGRPGGTGAATAQPQVAQELEHGGRGVRQRSFDGLRSVFQRHHQAARVLVAVAAVAIAILLGALLVSYGSKLYQSWRENGLLDRTTALLEHGDLSKAAQMARELLTRHPDSLPALSILADTAERQNLEEAVLWRERIARLRPMDPESQLNFASAALRFGKLDVAREALTRVSQKDRDSAAFHVVAGWLARAEGNFAEQEGQFAAAVKKEPNNDLYQFNLAALQIRSSDAEKSNNARITLERLSKLIGYRTGTLRALLNDAVDRNDLASADSFAQQLQMSPDVTFGDYLLCLNFYRKLDQKKFRQLLERVKPFAARNAADVAALIDWMNQNGLAADVVEWIDKLPPAQLSSPPLSVSVADAYATVKNWSRLKRFTRTGNWGDADYLRLAFHAIAVQHLRSGSGPSATLEFSKSWQSTYELSKNDSKHQLILARLTTKWQLESQAEQLWLAIEKDPSMRREALDNLRRIYRAGSETTKLYEVLERLHEISPDQAPITADLARLGLNLEQNVERSHQLAKEAYDRAPNEINCVVTYGFSLYRLGRNAEALAGIQTLSPDQLHDSHAAVYAALVLIEAGQIDAAKKYIGAAENDRIYPEEKKLLDEAKTKLMAALQLRHPENPRRYLQQAQHHHHRSASVFDVVPLLKPGSQLWHNCQDEIGSVASGVTGLEIVAVDRDDAAIGQVVEVPADGIS
;
A
#
# COMPACT_ATOMS: atom_id res chain seq x y z
N MET A 1 -57.99 43.20 14.14
CA MET A 1 -59.26 43.11 14.97
C MET A 1 -58.88 43.29 16.43
N LYS A 2 -59.18 44.46 16.95
CA LYS A 2 -60.10 44.70 18.10
C LYS A 2 -59.66 43.97 19.38
N GLY A 3 -59.41 44.55 20.53
CA GLY A 3 -59.82 45.89 21.03
C GLY A 3 -59.40 45.99 22.50
N ARG A 4 -59.06 47.13 22.90
CA ARG A 4 -59.13 47.66 24.28
C ARG A 4 -60.60 47.66 24.71
N PRO A 5 -61.06 47.96 25.97
CA PRO A 5 -60.52 48.95 26.94
C PRO A 5 -60.63 48.46 28.43
N GLY A 6 -60.11 49.14 29.34
CA GLY A 6 -60.43 50.35 30.12
C GLY A 6 -60.83 49.95 31.52
N GLY A 7 -60.66 50.64 32.58
CA GLY A 7 -60.57 51.96 32.98
C GLY A 7 -60.82 52.06 34.47
N THR A 8 -60.44 53.22 34.99
CA THR A 8 -61.05 53.90 36.16
C THR A 8 -60.72 53.35 37.56
N GLY A 9 -60.35 54.08 38.58
CA GLY A 9 -60.31 55.50 38.80
C GLY A 9 -60.33 55.75 40.31
N ALA A 10 -59.74 56.86 40.66
CA ALA A 10 -60.14 57.79 41.73
C ALA A 10 -60.19 57.28 43.20
N ALA A 11 -59.91 57.99 44.20
CA ALA A 11 -59.64 59.39 44.48
C ALA A 11 -59.39 59.55 45.99
N THR A 12 -58.65 60.60 46.28
CA THR A 12 -58.88 61.54 47.40
C THR A 12 -59.07 61.08 48.83
N ALA A 13 -58.22 61.64 49.76
CA ALA A 13 -58.67 62.73 50.64
C ALA A 13 -57.60 63.05 51.72
N GLN A 14 -57.23 64.34 51.81
CA GLN A 14 -56.79 64.99 53.04
C GLN A 14 -58.02 65.22 53.93
N PRO A 15 -57.91 65.58 55.21
CA PRO A 15 -57.71 66.94 55.67
C PRO A 15 -56.87 67.07 56.97
N GLN A 16 -56.24 68.16 57.12
CA GLN A 16 -56.26 69.36 57.97
C GLN A 16 -56.69 69.31 59.45
N VAL A 17 -56.03 70.24 60.22
CA VAL A 17 -56.42 71.09 61.35
C VAL A 17 -55.96 70.59 62.73
N ALA A 18 -55.46 71.38 63.70
CA ALA A 18 -55.09 72.77 63.89
C ALA A 18 -54.31 72.91 65.22
N GLN A 19 -53.53 73.96 65.27
CA GLN A 19 -53.43 74.99 66.31
C GLN A 19 -53.50 74.62 67.82
N GLU A 20 -52.63 75.15 68.49
CA GLU A 20 -52.34 76.26 69.45
C GLU A 20 -51.87 75.77 70.83
N LEU A 21 -50.95 76.30 71.46
CA LEU A 21 -50.74 77.42 72.42
C LEU A 21 -49.31 77.36 73.06
N GLU A 22 -48.57 78.32 72.86
CA GLU A 22 -48.07 79.45 73.67
C GLU A 22 -47.33 79.16 74.96
N HIS A 23 -46.25 79.91 75.03
CA HIS A 23 -45.52 80.64 76.09
C HIS A 23 -44.57 79.93 77.05
N GLY A 24 -43.35 80.54 77.04
CA GLY A 24 -42.64 80.96 78.23
C GLY A 24 -41.30 80.22 78.50
N GLY A 25 -40.24 80.95 78.37
CA GLY A 25 -38.99 80.62 79.05
C GLY A 25 -37.71 81.14 78.39
N ARG A 26 -37.39 82.40 78.73
CA ARG A 26 -36.17 83.09 78.32
C ARG A 26 -34.86 82.41 78.81
N GLY A 27 -33.91 82.40 77.97
CA GLY A 27 -32.49 82.77 78.39
C GLY A 27 -31.56 81.59 78.58
N VAL A 28 -30.39 81.76 77.95
CA VAL A 28 -29.17 81.06 78.27
C VAL A 28 -29.03 79.62 77.69
N ARG A 29 -28.74 79.52 76.41
CA ARG A 29 -27.88 78.46 75.86
C ARG A 29 -27.66 78.63 74.31
N GLN A 30 -27.28 79.81 73.84
CA GLN A 30 -27.11 80.06 72.43
C GLN A 30 -25.64 79.87 71.92
N ARG A 31 -24.69 79.41 72.79
CA ARG A 31 -23.33 79.12 72.38
C ARG A 31 -22.96 77.66 72.27
N SER A 32 -23.81 76.72 72.60
CA SER A 32 -23.51 75.28 72.52
C SER A 32 -24.07 74.56 71.30
N PHE A 33 -25.03 75.15 70.61
CA PHE A 33 -25.72 74.53 69.41
C PHE A 33 -25.03 74.83 68.10
N ASP A 34 -24.29 75.92 68.00
CA ASP A 34 -23.58 76.24 66.74
C ASP A 34 -22.33 75.37 66.51
N GLY A 35 -21.70 74.92 67.61
CA GLY A 35 -20.58 73.93 67.55
C GLY A 35 -21.02 72.54 67.18
N LEU A 36 -22.18 72.07 67.62
CA LEU A 36 -22.73 70.77 67.26
C LEU A 36 -23.31 70.77 65.86
N ARG A 37 -23.91 71.87 65.39
CA ARG A 37 -24.36 71.98 63.97
C ARG A 37 -23.23 72.01 62.96
N SER A 38 -22.11 72.62 63.30
CA SER A 38 -20.92 72.62 62.42
C SER A 38 -20.22 71.29 62.34
N VAL A 39 -20.19 70.54 63.46
CA VAL A 39 -19.64 69.15 63.48
C VAL A 39 -20.59 68.19 62.75
N PHE A 40 -21.89 68.30 62.98
CA PHE A 40 -22.89 67.46 62.23
C PHE A 40 -22.92 67.79 60.74
N GLN A 41 -22.77 69.07 60.32
CA GLN A 41 -22.64 69.43 58.92
C GLN A 41 -21.35 68.96 58.28
N ARG A 42 -20.23 68.98 59.01
CA ARG A 42 -18.94 68.43 58.50
C ARG A 42 -19.00 66.89 58.35
N HIS A 43 -19.65 66.19 59.31
CA HIS A 43 -19.83 64.76 59.15
C HIS A 43 -20.79 64.38 58.04
N HIS A 44 -21.86 65.18 57.80
CA HIS A 44 -22.76 64.98 56.62
C HIS A 44 -22.10 65.32 55.32
N GLN A 45 -21.20 66.32 55.24
CA GLN A 45 -20.42 66.60 54.07
C GLN A 45 -19.37 65.55 53.81
N ALA A 46 -18.62 65.13 54.81
CA ALA A 46 -17.69 64.01 54.72
C ALA A 46 -18.34 62.71 54.30
N ALA A 47 -19.54 62.38 54.89
CA ALA A 47 -20.31 61.24 54.51
C ALA A 47 -20.83 61.32 53.05
N ARG A 48 -21.27 62.50 52.59
CA ARG A 48 -21.65 62.75 51.19
C ARG A 48 -20.46 62.63 50.22
N VAL A 49 -19.31 63.09 50.61
CA VAL A 49 -18.06 62.95 49.79
C VAL A 49 -17.66 61.48 49.76
N LEU A 50 -17.70 60.72 50.86
CA LEU A 50 -17.42 59.29 50.91
C LEU A 50 -18.43 58.48 50.05
N VAL A 51 -19.71 58.80 50.12
CA VAL A 51 -20.75 58.16 49.28
C VAL A 51 -20.52 58.52 47.80
N ALA A 52 -20.12 59.76 47.49
CA ALA A 52 -19.82 60.15 46.11
C ALA A 52 -18.56 59.46 45.59
N VAL A 53 -17.53 59.35 46.41
CA VAL A 53 -16.28 58.58 46.04
C VAL A 53 -16.59 57.09 45.88
N ALA A 54 -17.37 56.50 46.77
CA ALA A 54 -17.80 55.11 46.68
C ALA A 54 -18.69 54.90 45.39
N ALA A 55 -19.58 55.83 45.09
CA ALA A 55 -20.38 55.74 43.87
C ALA A 55 -19.52 55.84 42.58
N VAL A 56 -18.55 56.76 42.57
CA VAL A 56 -17.56 56.86 41.47
C VAL A 56 -16.70 55.58 41.36
N ALA A 57 -16.26 55.04 42.47
CA ALA A 57 -15.47 53.81 42.49
C ALA A 57 -16.30 52.61 41.98
N ILE A 58 -17.61 52.49 42.40
CA ILE A 58 -18.53 51.50 41.89
C ILE A 58 -18.81 51.69 40.38
N ALA A 59 -18.97 52.93 39.95
CA ALA A 59 -19.19 53.23 38.52
C ALA A 59 -17.93 52.85 37.68
N ILE A 60 -16.73 53.13 38.20
CA ILE A 60 -15.49 52.68 37.53
C ILE A 60 -15.40 51.15 37.49
N LEU A 61 -15.67 50.47 38.60
CA LEU A 61 -15.71 49.00 38.66
C LEU A 61 -16.74 48.39 37.71
N LEU A 62 -17.95 48.94 37.67
CA LEU A 62 -19.00 48.54 36.75
C LEU A 62 -18.62 48.83 35.29
N GLY A 63 -17.98 49.97 35.01
CA GLY A 63 -17.42 50.31 33.70
C GLY A 63 -16.32 49.33 33.29
N ALA A 64 -15.39 49.03 34.19
CA ALA A 64 -14.33 48.03 33.92
C ALA A 64 -14.87 46.62 33.71
N LEU A 65 -15.89 46.21 34.46
CA LEU A 65 -16.60 44.95 34.27
C LEU A 65 -17.37 44.91 32.95
N LEU A 66 -18.06 45.99 32.57
CA LEU A 66 -18.77 46.10 31.29
C LEU A 66 -17.79 46.07 30.10
N VAL A 67 -16.69 46.77 30.19
CA VAL A 67 -15.63 46.75 29.17
C VAL A 67 -15.01 45.35 29.04
N SER A 68 -14.67 44.69 30.17
CA SER A 68 -14.12 43.35 30.20
C SER A 68 -15.10 42.30 29.68
N TYR A 69 -16.36 42.39 30.07
CA TYR A 69 -17.43 41.48 29.60
C TYR A 69 -17.79 41.74 28.12
N GLY A 70 -17.92 43.02 27.76
CA GLY A 70 -18.17 43.44 26.37
C GLY A 70 -17.05 43.06 25.43
N SER A 71 -15.77 43.17 25.88
CA SER A 71 -14.63 42.74 25.06
C SER A 71 -14.62 41.21 24.85
N LYS A 72 -14.98 40.43 25.89
CA LYS A 72 -15.11 38.97 25.78
C LYS A 72 -16.26 38.58 24.84
N LEU A 73 -17.40 39.22 24.93
CA LEU A 73 -18.53 38.99 24.03
C LEU A 73 -18.20 39.35 22.58
N TYR A 74 -17.53 40.50 22.38
CA TYR A 74 -17.08 40.92 21.04
C TYR A 74 -16.04 39.96 20.46
N GLN A 75 -15.10 39.49 21.28
CA GLN A 75 -14.12 38.49 20.86
C GLN A 75 -14.79 37.18 20.46
N SER A 76 -15.70 36.66 21.32
CA SER A 76 -16.46 35.45 21.04
C SER A 76 -17.33 35.58 19.77
N TRP A 77 -17.99 36.71 19.58
CA TRP A 77 -18.78 36.97 18.37
C TRP A 77 -17.91 37.00 17.11
N ARG A 78 -16.74 37.66 17.18
CA ARG A 78 -15.79 37.71 16.08
C ARG A 78 -15.19 36.33 15.76
N GLU A 79 -14.91 35.53 16.76
CA GLU A 79 -14.39 34.18 16.62
C GLU A 79 -15.41 33.24 15.97
N ASN A 80 -16.65 33.27 16.43
CA ASN A 80 -17.74 32.51 15.81
C ASN A 80 -17.93 32.89 14.34
N GLY A 81 -17.89 34.19 14.01
CA GLY A 81 -17.96 34.65 12.63
C GLY A 81 -16.75 34.25 11.76
N LEU A 82 -15.57 34.04 12.35
CA LEU A 82 -14.41 33.48 11.64
C LEU A 82 -14.56 31.96 11.46
N LEU A 83 -15.04 31.25 12.45
CA LEU A 83 -15.33 29.83 12.38
C LEU A 83 -16.38 29.52 11.31
N ASP A 84 -17.49 30.27 11.30
CA ASP A 84 -18.56 30.10 10.29
C ASP A 84 -18.03 30.31 8.87
N ARG A 85 -17.19 31.34 8.65
CA ARG A 85 -16.54 31.56 7.36
C ARG A 85 -15.57 30.46 6.97
N THR A 86 -14.83 29.93 7.94
CA THR A 86 -13.85 28.86 7.72
C THR A 86 -14.57 27.55 7.39
N THR A 87 -15.69 27.28 8.06
CA THR A 87 -16.55 26.11 7.77
C THR A 87 -17.18 26.25 6.38
N ALA A 88 -17.70 27.43 6.02
CA ALA A 88 -18.22 27.67 4.69
C ALA A 88 -17.17 27.47 3.58
N LEU A 89 -15.90 27.88 3.80
CA LEU A 89 -14.81 27.62 2.87
C LEU A 89 -14.49 26.14 2.72
N LEU A 90 -14.56 25.37 3.82
CA LEU A 90 -14.40 23.91 3.82
C LEU A 90 -15.50 23.24 3.00
N GLU A 91 -16.75 23.67 3.19
CA GLU A 91 -17.94 23.18 2.45
C GLU A 91 -17.85 23.49 0.96
N HIS A 92 -17.40 24.71 0.61
CA HIS A 92 -17.19 25.12 -0.79
C HIS A 92 -15.94 24.53 -1.45
N GLY A 93 -15.15 23.73 -0.70
CA GLY A 93 -13.96 23.05 -1.24
C GLY A 93 -12.72 23.95 -1.38
N ASP A 94 -12.72 25.17 -0.84
CA ASP A 94 -11.51 26.02 -0.80
C ASP A 94 -10.62 25.63 0.39
N LEU A 95 -10.06 24.42 0.27
CA LEU A 95 -9.33 23.73 1.35
C LEU A 95 -8.11 24.54 1.85
N SER A 96 -7.41 25.19 0.92
CA SER A 96 -6.21 25.96 1.28
C SER A 96 -6.53 27.17 2.13
N LYS A 97 -7.60 27.92 1.80
CA LYS A 97 -8.03 29.08 2.60
C LYS A 97 -8.65 28.64 3.93
N ALA A 98 -9.44 27.56 3.94
CA ALA A 98 -9.98 26.98 5.17
C ALA A 98 -8.84 26.63 6.14
N ALA A 99 -7.81 25.91 5.69
CA ALA A 99 -6.64 25.57 6.50
C ALA A 99 -5.88 26.81 6.99
N GLN A 100 -5.69 27.82 6.15
CA GLN A 100 -5.01 29.05 6.55
C GLN A 100 -5.77 29.77 7.66
N MET A 101 -7.08 29.96 7.51
CA MET A 101 -7.93 30.62 8.51
C MET A 101 -8.00 29.82 9.82
N ALA A 102 -8.08 28.48 9.74
CA ALA A 102 -8.08 27.63 10.93
C ALA A 102 -6.73 27.72 11.67
N ARG A 103 -5.58 27.78 10.98
CA ARG A 103 -4.27 28.04 11.60
C ARG A 103 -4.21 29.41 12.29
N GLU A 104 -4.79 30.46 11.68
CA GLU A 104 -4.88 31.78 12.31
C GLU A 104 -5.70 31.74 13.61
N LEU A 105 -6.82 31.00 13.61
CA LEU A 105 -7.62 30.79 14.83
C LEU A 105 -6.81 30.09 15.92
N LEU A 106 -6.01 29.07 15.59
CA LEU A 106 -5.15 28.37 16.54
C LEU A 106 -4.00 29.21 17.11
N THR A 107 -3.54 30.26 16.40
CA THR A 107 -2.55 31.19 16.99
C THR A 107 -3.12 31.94 18.17
N ARG A 108 -4.44 32.18 18.20
CA ARG A 108 -5.13 32.89 19.29
C ARG A 108 -5.66 31.93 20.35
N HIS A 109 -6.22 30.81 19.91
CA HIS A 109 -6.81 29.76 20.74
C HIS A 109 -6.22 28.40 20.36
N PRO A 110 -5.05 28.04 20.93
CA PRO A 110 -4.33 26.81 20.58
C PRO A 110 -5.15 25.52 20.71
N ASP A 111 -6.11 25.48 21.61
CA ASP A 111 -6.94 24.30 21.89
C ASP A 111 -8.38 24.43 21.37
N SER A 112 -8.61 25.29 20.37
CA SER A 112 -9.90 25.42 19.69
C SER A 112 -10.22 24.13 18.92
N LEU A 113 -11.11 23.31 19.47
CA LEU A 113 -11.54 22.05 18.84
C LEU A 113 -12.14 22.24 17.44
N PRO A 114 -13.00 23.26 17.19
CA PRO A 114 -13.52 23.49 15.83
C PRO A 114 -12.41 23.79 14.82
N ALA A 115 -11.42 24.62 15.19
CA ALA A 115 -10.30 24.94 14.30
C ALA A 115 -9.40 23.72 14.05
N LEU A 116 -9.15 22.89 15.07
CA LEU A 116 -8.42 21.62 14.92
C LEU A 116 -9.19 20.64 14.04
N SER A 117 -10.51 20.53 14.17
CA SER A 117 -11.35 19.68 13.32
C SER A 117 -11.25 20.11 11.84
N ILE A 118 -11.39 21.41 11.56
CA ILE A 118 -11.26 21.93 10.19
C ILE A 118 -9.89 21.61 9.59
N LEU A 119 -8.82 21.72 10.39
CA LEU A 119 -7.48 21.35 9.90
C LEU A 119 -7.35 19.85 9.64
N ALA A 120 -7.91 19.01 10.52
CA ALA A 120 -7.92 17.57 10.33
C ALA A 120 -8.70 17.19 9.06
N ASP A 121 -9.93 17.71 8.92
CA ASP A 121 -10.79 17.45 7.77
C ASP A 121 -10.17 17.94 6.45
N THR A 122 -9.53 19.11 6.49
CA THR A 122 -8.83 19.66 5.31
C THR A 122 -7.64 18.78 4.93
N ALA A 123 -6.84 18.35 5.91
CA ALA A 123 -5.70 17.47 5.68
C ALA A 123 -6.14 16.09 5.18
N GLU A 124 -7.22 15.54 5.71
CA GLU A 124 -7.80 14.27 5.25
C GLU A 124 -8.29 14.35 3.80
N ARG A 125 -9.03 15.43 3.43
CA ARG A 125 -9.48 15.66 2.05
C ARG A 125 -8.32 15.87 1.06
N GLN A 126 -7.19 16.41 1.52
CA GLN A 126 -5.97 16.58 0.72
C GLN A 126 -5.05 15.36 0.78
N ASN A 127 -5.43 14.29 1.50
CA ASN A 127 -4.61 13.11 1.76
C ASN A 127 -3.23 13.44 2.33
N LEU A 128 -3.17 14.36 3.30
CA LEU A 128 -1.95 14.78 3.98
C LEU A 128 -1.81 14.09 5.33
N GLU A 129 -0.63 13.54 5.60
CA GLU A 129 -0.30 12.84 6.87
C GLU A 129 -0.48 13.73 8.11
N GLU A 130 -0.44 15.06 7.95
CA GLU A 130 -0.73 16.03 9.02
C GLU A 130 -2.10 15.80 9.70
N ALA A 131 -3.05 15.17 9.01
CA ALA A 131 -4.34 14.79 9.58
C ALA A 131 -4.19 13.98 10.87
N VAL A 132 -3.23 13.06 10.92
CA VAL A 132 -2.95 12.25 12.11
C VAL A 132 -2.58 13.13 13.31
N LEU A 133 -1.74 14.15 13.10
CA LEU A 133 -1.31 15.07 14.16
C LEU A 133 -2.48 15.90 14.70
N TRP A 134 -3.37 16.38 13.83
CA TRP A 134 -4.54 17.16 14.25
C TRP A 134 -5.55 16.30 14.97
N ARG A 135 -5.85 15.09 14.48
CA ARG A 135 -6.74 14.13 15.16
C ARG A 135 -6.16 13.68 16.50
N GLU A 136 -4.85 13.45 16.60
CA GLU A 136 -4.18 13.13 17.85
C GLU A 136 -4.37 14.25 18.88
N ARG A 137 -4.19 15.51 18.46
CA ARG A 137 -4.38 16.65 19.35
C ARG A 137 -5.82 16.76 19.85
N ILE A 138 -6.81 16.53 18.99
CA ILE A 138 -8.22 16.47 19.37
C ILE A 138 -8.46 15.34 20.38
N ALA A 139 -7.94 14.14 20.10
CA ALA A 139 -8.09 12.99 20.99
C ALA A 139 -7.43 13.19 22.37
N ARG A 140 -6.30 13.94 22.43
CA ARG A 140 -5.67 14.33 23.70
C ARG A 140 -6.51 15.36 24.49
N LEU A 141 -7.17 16.29 23.82
CA LEU A 141 -8.06 17.27 24.44
C LEU A 141 -9.37 16.64 24.93
N ARG A 142 -9.80 15.55 24.28
CA ARG A 142 -11.00 14.78 24.62
C ARG A 142 -10.69 13.30 24.86
N PRO A 143 -9.92 12.95 25.90
CA PRO A 143 -9.44 11.58 26.08
C PRO A 143 -10.55 10.56 26.36
N MET A 144 -11.69 10.99 26.89
CA MET A 144 -12.85 10.15 27.21
C MET A 144 -13.92 10.13 26.12
N ASP A 145 -13.75 10.89 25.05
CA ASP A 145 -14.68 10.94 23.94
C ASP A 145 -14.35 9.82 22.93
N PRO A 146 -15.21 8.81 22.77
CA PRO A 146 -14.94 7.68 21.90
C PRO A 146 -14.79 8.11 20.43
N GLU A 147 -15.58 9.09 19.99
CA GLU A 147 -15.53 9.56 18.60
C GLU A 147 -14.14 10.16 18.27
N SER A 148 -13.60 10.98 19.16
CA SER A 148 -12.26 11.57 18.99
C SER A 148 -11.18 10.49 18.89
N GLN A 149 -11.25 9.41 19.67
CA GLN A 149 -10.32 8.31 19.61
C GLN A 149 -10.48 7.48 18.33
N LEU A 150 -11.71 7.24 17.90
CA LEU A 150 -12.01 6.50 16.67
C LEU A 150 -11.56 7.27 15.42
N ASN A 151 -11.80 8.59 15.38
CA ASN A 151 -11.34 9.44 14.29
C ASN A 151 -9.80 9.49 14.22
N PHE A 152 -9.13 9.52 15.39
CA PHE A 152 -7.67 9.44 15.45
C PHE A 152 -7.16 8.08 14.94
N ALA A 153 -7.76 6.97 15.37
CA ALA A 153 -7.41 5.63 14.88
C ALA A 153 -7.63 5.51 13.36
N SER A 154 -8.76 6.03 12.86
CA SER A 154 -9.09 6.01 11.43
C SER A 154 -8.07 6.80 10.60
N ALA A 155 -7.68 8.00 11.05
CA ALA A 155 -6.63 8.79 10.39
C ALA A 155 -5.28 8.05 10.41
N ALA A 156 -4.91 7.44 11.54
CA ALA A 156 -3.68 6.66 11.65
C ALA A 156 -3.66 5.46 10.68
N LEU A 157 -4.79 4.74 10.54
CA LEU A 157 -4.93 3.63 9.60
C LEU A 157 -4.77 4.09 8.15
N ARG A 158 -5.36 5.23 7.77
CA ARG A 158 -5.24 5.79 6.42
C ARG A 158 -3.79 6.00 5.99
N PHE A 159 -2.91 6.33 6.94
CA PHE A 159 -1.48 6.58 6.69
C PHE A 159 -0.57 5.42 7.15
N GLY A 160 -1.12 4.21 7.34
CA GLY A 160 -0.36 3.01 7.65
C GLY A 160 0.29 2.98 9.03
N LYS A 161 -0.14 3.85 9.97
CA LYS A 161 0.40 3.91 11.34
C LYS A 161 -0.33 2.94 12.26
N LEU A 162 -0.12 1.64 12.05
CA LEU A 162 -0.90 0.58 12.69
C LEU A 162 -0.78 0.60 14.23
N ASP A 163 0.43 0.81 14.77
CA ASP A 163 0.65 0.86 16.22
C ASP A 163 -0.10 2.03 16.87
N VAL A 164 -0.11 3.19 16.19
CA VAL A 164 -0.85 4.38 16.64
C VAL A 164 -2.36 4.11 16.63
N ALA A 165 -2.87 3.49 15.57
CA ALA A 165 -4.28 3.13 15.48
C ALA A 165 -4.70 2.14 16.58
N ARG A 166 -3.88 1.12 16.82
CA ARG A 166 -4.11 0.12 17.89
C ARG A 166 -4.13 0.79 19.25
N GLU A 167 -3.18 1.68 19.54
CA GLU A 167 -3.14 2.43 20.78
C GLU A 167 -4.37 3.32 20.97
N ALA A 168 -4.81 4.03 19.93
CA ALA A 168 -6.02 4.86 19.98
C ALA A 168 -7.28 4.01 20.30
N LEU A 169 -7.43 2.84 19.67
CA LEU A 169 -8.53 1.92 19.96
C LEU A 169 -8.50 1.38 21.40
N THR A 170 -7.30 1.15 21.98
CA THR A 170 -7.20 0.73 23.40
C THR A 170 -7.66 1.78 24.37
N ARG A 171 -7.60 3.07 24.01
CA ARG A 171 -8.06 4.21 24.82
C ARG A 171 -9.59 4.36 24.83
N VAL A 172 -10.29 3.75 23.86
CA VAL A 172 -11.76 3.71 23.86
C VAL A 172 -12.24 2.92 25.08
N SER A 173 -13.22 3.48 25.82
CA SER A 173 -13.74 2.85 27.04
C SER A 173 -14.38 1.49 26.72
N GLN A 174 -14.32 0.54 27.67
CA GLN A 174 -14.89 -0.80 27.48
C GLN A 174 -16.40 -0.75 27.11
N LYS A 175 -17.12 0.25 27.61
CA LYS A 175 -18.54 0.46 27.32
C LYS A 175 -18.76 0.81 25.83
N ASP A 176 -17.85 1.61 25.25
CA ASP A 176 -18.00 2.15 23.91
C ASP A 176 -17.40 1.24 22.82
N ARG A 177 -16.64 0.21 23.23
CA ARG A 177 -16.08 -0.81 22.30
C ARG A 177 -17.14 -1.72 21.66
N ASP A 178 -18.35 -1.73 22.15
CA ASP A 178 -19.48 -2.45 21.56
C ASP A 178 -20.34 -1.57 20.62
N SER A 179 -19.82 -0.41 20.22
CA SER A 179 -20.48 0.47 19.24
C SER A 179 -20.18 0.05 17.80
N ALA A 180 -21.13 0.30 16.89
CA ALA A 180 -20.92 0.01 15.48
C ALA A 180 -19.69 0.72 14.89
N ALA A 181 -19.47 1.98 15.25
CA ALA A 181 -18.32 2.76 14.82
C ALA A 181 -16.98 2.14 15.29
N PHE A 182 -16.91 1.66 16.54
CA PHE A 182 -15.73 0.95 17.03
C PHE A 182 -15.45 -0.31 16.19
N HIS A 183 -16.49 -1.13 15.95
CA HIS A 183 -16.34 -2.35 15.16
C HIS A 183 -15.84 -2.07 13.74
N VAL A 184 -16.29 -0.98 13.10
CA VAL A 184 -15.81 -0.60 11.76
C VAL A 184 -14.32 -0.26 11.79
N VAL A 185 -13.88 0.58 12.72
CA VAL A 185 -12.45 0.97 12.81
C VAL A 185 -11.59 -0.22 13.20
N ALA A 186 -12.04 -1.08 14.11
CA ALA A 186 -11.37 -2.33 14.48
C ALA A 186 -11.25 -3.30 13.29
N GLY A 187 -12.31 -3.38 12.46
CA GLY A 187 -12.27 -4.19 11.23
C GLY A 187 -11.25 -3.67 10.21
N TRP A 188 -11.10 -2.38 10.06
CA TRP A 188 -10.05 -1.80 9.20
C TRP A 188 -8.65 -2.02 9.75
N LEU A 189 -8.47 -1.99 11.09
CA LEU A 189 -7.19 -2.37 11.72
C LEU A 189 -6.87 -3.84 11.44
N ALA A 190 -7.83 -4.75 11.66
CA ALA A 190 -7.67 -6.17 11.40
C ALA A 190 -7.28 -6.45 9.93
N ARG A 191 -7.88 -5.73 8.97
CA ARG A 191 -7.47 -5.77 7.55
C ARG A 191 -6.01 -5.39 7.37
N ALA A 192 -5.61 -4.25 7.93
CA ALA A 192 -4.25 -3.73 7.78
C ALA A 192 -3.20 -4.64 8.44
N GLU A 193 -3.61 -5.44 9.42
CA GLU A 193 -2.80 -6.49 10.06
C GLU A 193 -2.84 -7.83 9.30
N GLY A 194 -3.63 -7.92 8.22
CA GLY A 194 -3.80 -9.16 7.44
C GLY A 194 -4.74 -10.19 8.08
N ASN A 195 -5.46 -9.84 9.15
CA ASN A 195 -6.41 -10.72 9.82
C ASN A 195 -7.81 -10.59 9.21
N PHE A 196 -8.03 -11.23 8.08
CA PHE A 196 -9.28 -11.14 7.32
C PHE A 196 -10.48 -11.78 8.04
N ALA A 197 -10.27 -12.79 8.88
CA ALA A 197 -11.34 -13.41 9.66
C ALA A 197 -11.86 -12.45 10.74
N GLU A 198 -10.97 -11.75 11.43
CA GLU A 198 -11.31 -10.73 12.40
C GLU A 198 -12.00 -9.54 11.73
N GLN A 199 -11.52 -9.10 10.57
CA GLN A 199 -12.15 -8.05 9.77
C GLN A 199 -13.62 -8.38 9.48
N GLU A 200 -13.90 -9.60 8.99
CA GLU A 200 -15.29 -10.03 8.71
C GLU A 200 -16.14 -10.03 9.97
N GLY A 201 -15.62 -10.55 11.08
CA GLY A 201 -16.29 -10.58 12.36
C GLY A 201 -16.65 -9.19 12.86
N GLN A 202 -15.73 -8.24 12.76
CA GLN A 202 -15.94 -6.87 13.19
C GLN A 202 -16.97 -6.15 12.31
N PHE A 203 -16.90 -6.27 10.99
CA PHE A 203 -17.89 -5.67 10.09
C PHE A 203 -19.29 -6.29 10.28
N ALA A 204 -19.37 -7.61 10.52
CA ALA A 204 -20.63 -8.26 10.83
C ALA A 204 -21.23 -7.76 12.17
N ALA A 205 -20.40 -7.51 13.18
CA ALA A 205 -20.82 -6.92 14.44
C ALA A 205 -21.37 -5.48 14.24
N ALA A 206 -20.70 -4.66 13.40
CA ALA A 206 -21.19 -3.33 13.07
C ALA A 206 -22.57 -3.36 12.40
N VAL A 207 -22.77 -4.20 11.40
CA VAL A 207 -24.05 -4.38 10.71
C VAL A 207 -25.13 -4.92 11.67
N LYS A 208 -24.78 -5.81 12.59
CA LYS A 208 -25.71 -6.31 13.61
C LYS A 208 -26.20 -5.20 14.54
N LYS A 209 -25.35 -4.21 14.86
CA LYS A 209 -25.72 -3.06 15.70
C LYS A 209 -26.59 -2.06 14.94
N GLU A 210 -26.24 -1.78 13.70
CA GLU A 210 -26.93 -0.83 12.84
C GLU A 210 -27.29 -1.47 11.48
N PRO A 211 -28.34 -2.31 11.44
CA PRO A 211 -28.66 -3.10 10.23
C PRO A 211 -29.06 -2.25 9.01
N ASN A 212 -29.51 -1.02 9.23
CA ASN A 212 -29.96 -0.12 8.15
C ASN A 212 -28.88 0.87 7.71
N ASN A 213 -27.69 0.77 8.27
CA ASN A 213 -26.58 1.64 7.88
C ASN A 213 -25.94 1.12 6.59
N ASP A 214 -26.15 1.85 5.48
CA ASP A 214 -25.67 1.47 4.16
C ASP A 214 -24.14 1.38 4.07
N LEU A 215 -23.42 2.21 4.84
CA LEU A 215 -21.95 2.15 4.88
C LEU A 215 -21.46 0.83 5.48
N TYR A 216 -22.05 0.40 6.58
CA TYR A 216 -21.65 -0.83 7.25
C TYR A 216 -22.03 -2.06 6.42
N GLN A 217 -23.21 -2.03 5.79
CA GLN A 217 -23.60 -3.06 4.83
C GLN A 217 -22.66 -3.12 3.62
N PHE A 218 -22.25 -1.96 3.09
CA PHE A 218 -21.27 -1.90 2.00
C PHE A 218 -19.95 -2.54 2.37
N ASN A 219 -19.37 -2.17 3.53
CA ASN A 219 -18.10 -2.70 4.00
C ASN A 219 -18.14 -4.24 4.16
N LEU A 220 -19.20 -4.76 4.77
CA LEU A 220 -19.38 -6.20 4.94
C LEU A 220 -19.58 -6.92 3.60
N ALA A 221 -20.48 -6.41 2.76
CA ALA A 221 -20.81 -7.02 1.49
C ALA A 221 -19.63 -6.99 0.50
N ALA A 222 -18.84 -5.91 0.48
CA ALA A 222 -17.64 -5.80 -0.35
C ALA A 222 -16.56 -6.82 0.05
N LEU A 223 -16.52 -7.23 1.32
CA LEU A 223 -15.64 -8.31 1.78
C LEU A 223 -16.23 -9.70 1.44
N GLN A 224 -17.52 -9.90 1.74
CA GLN A 224 -18.17 -11.22 1.63
C GLN A 224 -18.47 -11.64 0.19
N ILE A 225 -18.47 -10.74 -0.77
CA ILE A 225 -18.74 -11.07 -2.18
C ILE A 225 -17.75 -12.10 -2.73
N ARG A 226 -16.52 -12.15 -2.20
CA ARG A 226 -15.48 -13.12 -2.54
C ARG A 226 -15.40 -14.31 -1.59
N SER A 227 -16.37 -14.47 -0.70
CA SER A 227 -16.40 -15.60 0.21
C SER A 227 -16.56 -16.91 -0.54
N SER A 228 -15.89 -17.98 -0.06
CA SER A 228 -16.12 -19.34 -0.52
C SER A 228 -17.49 -19.91 -0.10
N ASP A 229 -18.13 -19.28 0.88
CA ASP A 229 -19.50 -19.55 1.30
C ASP A 229 -20.48 -18.94 0.29
N ALA A 230 -21.17 -19.79 -0.46
CA ALA A 230 -22.08 -19.40 -1.51
C ALA A 230 -23.26 -18.56 -1.01
N GLU A 231 -23.76 -18.81 0.21
CA GLU A 231 -24.88 -18.05 0.80
C GLU A 231 -24.41 -16.63 1.15
N LYS A 232 -23.26 -16.49 1.81
CA LYS A 232 -22.67 -15.18 2.13
C LYS A 232 -22.39 -14.37 0.86
N SER A 233 -21.74 -14.97 -0.12
CA SER A 233 -21.41 -14.33 -1.39
C SER A 233 -22.66 -13.88 -2.14
N ASN A 234 -23.73 -14.69 -2.16
CA ASN A 234 -24.98 -14.35 -2.82
C ASN A 234 -25.71 -13.20 -2.11
N ASN A 235 -25.79 -13.23 -0.78
CA ASN A 235 -26.38 -12.16 0.02
C ASN A 235 -25.61 -10.85 -0.13
N ALA A 236 -24.28 -10.92 -0.18
CA ALA A 236 -23.43 -9.76 -0.43
C ALA A 236 -23.70 -9.15 -1.81
N ARG A 237 -23.86 -9.96 -2.84
CA ARG A 237 -24.18 -9.52 -4.21
C ARG A 237 -25.51 -8.78 -4.25
N ILE A 238 -26.56 -9.35 -3.66
CA ILE A 238 -27.88 -8.71 -3.57
C ILE A 238 -27.78 -7.35 -2.87
N THR A 239 -27.02 -7.28 -1.77
CA THR A 239 -26.80 -6.04 -1.01
C THR A 239 -26.08 -4.99 -1.87
N LEU A 240 -25.01 -5.37 -2.57
CA LEU A 240 -24.27 -4.46 -3.44
C LEU A 240 -25.10 -4.00 -4.65
N GLU A 241 -25.92 -4.88 -5.24
CA GLU A 241 -26.86 -4.50 -6.30
C GLU A 241 -27.91 -3.49 -5.82
N ARG A 242 -28.36 -3.61 -4.59
CA ARG A 242 -29.24 -2.60 -3.97
C ARG A 242 -28.51 -1.27 -3.81
N LEU A 243 -27.30 -1.31 -3.24
CA LEU A 243 -26.50 -0.11 -2.95
C LEU A 243 -26.00 0.57 -4.23
N SER A 244 -25.83 -0.14 -5.33
CA SER A 244 -25.42 0.43 -6.62
C SER A 244 -26.42 1.46 -7.19
N LYS A 245 -27.64 1.46 -6.69
CA LYS A 245 -28.69 2.41 -7.04
C LYS A 245 -28.57 3.74 -6.29
N LEU A 246 -27.82 3.75 -5.18
CA LEU A 246 -27.59 4.93 -4.34
C LEU A 246 -26.33 5.68 -4.85
N ILE A 247 -26.46 6.98 -5.09
CA ILE A 247 -25.39 7.80 -5.70
C ILE A 247 -24.06 7.66 -4.93
N GLY A 248 -24.09 7.79 -3.59
CA GLY A 248 -22.87 7.76 -2.76
C GLY A 248 -22.14 6.40 -2.69
N TYR A 249 -22.80 5.30 -3.08
CA TYR A 249 -22.23 3.95 -3.05
C TYR A 249 -22.03 3.35 -4.43
N ARG A 250 -22.57 3.99 -5.48
CA ARG A 250 -22.69 3.45 -6.83
C ARG A 250 -21.35 2.97 -7.39
N THR A 251 -20.36 3.81 -7.38
CA THR A 251 -19.05 3.52 -7.97
C THR A 251 -18.32 2.41 -7.24
N GLY A 252 -18.29 2.44 -5.91
CA GLY A 252 -17.68 1.39 -5.09
C GLY A 252 -18.35 0.04 -5.25
N THR A 253 -19.68 0.01 -5.29
CA THR A 253 -20.45 -1.24 -5.48
C THR A 253 -20.30 -1.81 -6.88
N LEU A 254 -20.32 -0.98 -7.93
CA LEU A 254 -20.12 -1.43 -9.31
C LEU A 254 -18.71 -1.99 -9.52
N ARG A 255 -17.72 -1.43 -8.84
CA ARG A 255 -16.34 -1.94 -8.84
C ARG A 255 -16.27 -3.35 -8.25
N ALA A 256 -16.90 -3.56 -7.08
CA ALA A 256 -16.96 -4.87 -6.43
C ALA A 256 -17.72 -5.91 -7.28
N LEU A 257 -18.88 -5.53 -7.82
CA LEU A 257 -19.72 -6.37 -8.67
C LEU A 257 -19.03 -6.72 -10.00
N LEU A 258 -18.29 -5.79 -10.61
CA LEU A 258 -17.50 -6.06 -11.81
C LEU A 258 -16.45 -7.12 -11.57
N ASN A 259 -15.67 -6.98 -10.48
CA ASN A 259 -14.65 -7.96 -10.14
C ASN A 259 -15.26 -9.33 -9.84
N ASP A 260 -16.34 -9.41 -9.06
CA ASP A 260 -17.04 -10.68 -8.78
C ASP A 260 -17.58 -11.33 -10.07
N ALA A 261 -18.17 -10.57 -10.97
CA ALA A 261 -18.66 -11.09 -12.25
C ALA A 261 -17.52 -11.63 -13.11
N VAL A 262 -16.36 -10.95 -13.12
CA VAL A 262 -15.15 -11.43 -13.82
C VAL A 262 -14.64 -12.72 -13.19
N ASP A 263 -14.53 -12.80 -11.85
CA ASP A 263 -14.05 -13.97 -11.13
C ASP A 263 -14.97 -15.19 -11.36
N ARG A 264 -16.28 -14.96 -11.49
CA ARG A 264 -17.28 -16.01 -11.81
C ARG A 264 -17.39 -16.32 -13.31
N ASN A 265 -16.63 -15.64 -14.16
CA ASN A 265 -16.75 -15.73 -15.61
C ASN A 265 -18.15 -15.38 -16.16
N ASP A 266 -18.90 -14.52 -15.45
CA ASP A 266 -20.18 -13.98 -15.89
C ASP A 266 -19.95 -12.71 -16.73
N LEU A 267 -19.58 -12.94 -17.98
CA LEU A 267 -19.12 -11.89 -18.89
C LEU A 267 -20.24 -10.89 -19.25
N ALA A 268 -21.49 -11.30 -19.22
CA ALA A 268 -22.63 -10.44 -19.54
C ALA A 268 -22.88 -9.42 -18.42
N SER A 269 -22.90 -9.88 -17.16
CA SER A 269 -23.02 -9.00 -16.00
C SER A 269 -21.80 -8.09 -15.88
N ALA A 270 -20.58 -8.62 -16.08
CA ALA A 270 -19.35 -7.84 -16.04
C ALA A 270 -19.35 -6.70 -17.07
N ASP A 271 -19.79 -6.95 -18.32
CA ASP A 271 -19.92 -5.91 -19.34
C ASP A 271 -20.94 -4.83 -18.94
N SER A 272 -22.08 -5.24 -18.37
CA SER A 272 -23.09 -4.30 -17.86
C SER A 272 -22.55 -3.43 -16.74
N PHE A 273 -21.86 -4.03 -15.75
CA PHE A 273 -21.27 -3.28 -14.64
C PHE A 273 -20.15 -2.36 -15.10
N ALA A 274 -19.29 -2.80 -16.03
CA ALA A 274 -18.24 -1.96 -16.61
C ALA A 274 -18.80 -0.73 -17.34
N GLN A 275 -19.91 -0.89 -18.09
CA GLN A 275 -20.58 0.23 -18.75
C GLN A 275 -21.19 1.21 -17.73
N GLN A 276 -21.87 0.69 -16.70
CA GLN A 276 -22.46 1.51 -15.66
C GLN A 276 -21.38 2.26 -14.83
N LEU A 277 -20.25 1.61 -14.55
CA LEU A 277 -19.12 2.21 -13.84
C LEU A 277 -18.55 3.39 -14.61
N GLN A 278 -18.34 3.26 -15.93
CA GLN A 278 -17.87 4.35 -16.79
C GLN A 278 -18.83 5.54 -16.87
N MET A 279 -20.11 5.35 -16.54
CA MET A 279 -21.15 6.39 -16.53
C MET A 279 -21.41 6.95 -15.14
N SER A 280 -20.72 6.46 -14.10
CA SER A 280 -20.90 6.95 -12.73
C SER A 280 -20.36 8.37 -12.59
N PRO A 281 -21.04 9.26 -11.83
CA PRO A 281 -20.64 10.67 -11.72
C PRO A 281 -19.30 10.87 -11.03
N ASP A 282 -18.92 9.95 -10.16
CA ASP A 282 -17.71 9.93 -9.33
C ASP A 282 -16.70 8.88 -9.81
N VAL A 283 -16.79 8.49 -11.12
CA VAL A 283 -15.83 7.57 -11.73
C VAL A 283 -14.40 8.13 -11.65
N THR A 284 -13.49 7.33 -11.14
CA THR A 284 -12.07 7.66 -11.03
C THR A 284 -11.30 7.18 -12.26
N PHE A 285 -10.06 7.67 -12.42
CA PHE A 285 -9.19 7.17 -13.48
C PHE A 285 -8.87 5.68 -13.32
N GLY A 286 -8.71 5.19 -12.07
CA GLY A 286 -8.53 3.77 -11.75
C GLY A 286 -9.67 2.89 -12.26
N ASP A 287 -10.91 3.39 -12.25
CA ASP A 287 -12.06 2.64 -12.78
C ASP A 287 -11.99 2.44 -14.29
N TYR A 288 -11.47 3.42 -15.02
CA TYR A 288 -11.18 3.23 -16.46
C TYR A 288 -10.10 2.18 -16.68
N LEU A 289 -9.04 2.15 -15.85
CA LEU A 289 -8.02 1.11 -15.95
C LEU A 289 -8.58 -0.28 -15.63
N LEU A 290 -9.47 -0.39 -14.63
CA LEU A 290 -10.18 -1.63 -14.31
C LEU A 290 -11.02 -2.12 -15.51
N CYS A 291 -11.78 -1.21 -16.14
CA CYS A 291 -12.56 -1.54 -17.35
C CYS A 291 -11.66 -1.93 -18.53
N LEU A 292 -10.50 -1.28 -18.68
CA LEU A 292 -9.51 -1.67 -19.71
C LEU A 292 -8.95 -3.06 -19.46
N ASN A 293 -8.64 -3.43 -18.21
CA ASN A 293 -8.21 -4.80 -17.85
C ASN A 293 -9.26 -5.84 -18.24
N PHE A 294 -10.51 -5.56 -17.95
CA PHE A 294 -11.62 -6.44 -18.30
C PHE A 294 -11.76 -6.60 -19.81
N TYR A 295 -11.91 -5.49 -20.55
CA TYR A 295 -12.12 -5.57 -22.00
C TYR A 295 -10.92 -6.11 -22.77
N ARG A 296 -9.69 -5.91 -22.27
CA ARG A 296 -8.49 -6.47 -22.92
C ARG A 296 -8.53 -7.99 -23.02
N LYS A 297 -9.08 -8.66 -21.99
CA LYS A 297 -9.21 -10.12 -21.96
C LYS A 297 -10.41 -10.62 -22.78
N LEU A 298 -11.46 -9.83 -22.88
CA LEU A 298 -12.74 -10.27 -23.40
C LEU A 298 -13.06 -9.78 -24.81
N ASP A 299 -12.86 -8.49 -25.08
CA ASP A 299 -13.34 -7.83 -26.32
C ASP A 299 -12.34 -6.80 -26.82
N GLN A 300 -11.50 -7.20 -27.74
CA GLN A 300 -10.46 -6.35 -28.32
C GLN A 300 -11.01 -5.08 -29.00
N LYS A 301 -12.25 -5.10 -29.50
CA LYS A 301 -12.87 -3.93 -30.13
C LYS A 301 -13.27 -2.91 -29.06
N LYS A 302 -13.98 -3.35 -28.01
CA LYS A 302 -14.35 -2.49 -26.87
C LYS A 302 -13.11 -1.97 -26.13
N PHE A 303 -12.10 -2.81 -25.97
CA PHE A 303 -10.81 -2.43 -25.41
C PHE A 303 -10.17 -1.27 -26.17
N ARG A 304 -9.99 -1.41 -27.50
CA ARG A 304 -9.41 -0.36 -28.35
C ARG A 304 -10.24 0.93 -28.31
N GLN A 305 -11.55 0.83 -28.38
CA GLN A 305 -12.45 1.99 -28.29
C GLN A 305 -12.34 2.71 -26.96
N LEU A 306 -12.28 1.96 -25.84
CA LEU A 306 -12.13 2.54 -24.52
C LEU A 306 -10.74 3.19 -24.36
N LEU A 307 -9.68 2.52 -24.77
CA LEU A 307 -8.31 3.05 -24.71
C LEU A 307 -8.19 4.40 -25.45
N GLU A 308 -8.70 4.49 -26.67
CA GLU A 308 -8.66 5.74 -27.45
C GLU A 308 -9.52 6.86 -26.82
N ARG A 309 -10.61 6.51 -26.11
CA ARG A 309 -11.42 7.47 -25.37
C ARG A 309 -10.76 7.96 -24.07
N VAL A 310 -10.01 7.08 -23.39
CA VAL A 310 -9.37 7.38 -22.12
C VAL A 310 -8.09 8.22 -22.29
N LYS A 311 -7.33 8.06 -23.37
CA LYS A 311 -6.13 8.84 -23.67
C LYS A 311 -6.31 10.37 -23.58
N PRO A 312 -7.30 11.00 -24.26
CA PRO A 312 -7.53 12.44 -24.14
C PRO A 312 -8.08 12.85 -22.76
N PHE A 313 -8.74 11.95 -22.04
CA PHE A 313 -9.16 12.21 -20.67
C PHE A 313 -7.95 12.23 -19.73
N ALA A 314 -7.06 11.24 -19.82
CA ALA A 314 -5.80 11.21 -19.08
C ALA A 314 -4.94 12.43 -19.35
N ALA A 315 -4.87 12.91 -20.59
CA ALA A 315 -4.05 14.08 -20.99
C ALA A 315 -4.36 15.38 -20.21
N ARG A 316 -5.46 15.43 -19.46
CA ARG A 316 -5.83 16.58 -18.62
C ARG A 316 -5.04 16.66 -17.31
N ASN A 317 -4.50 15.51 -16.84
CA ASN A 317 -3.80 15.41 -15.59
C ASN A 317 -2.52 14.57 -15.77
N ALA A 318 -1.36 15.10 -15.38
CA ALA A 318 -0.08 14.40 -15.51
C ALA A 318 -0.02 13.06 -14.76
N ALA A 319 -0.69 12.97 -13.60
CA ALA A 319 -0.76 11.73 -12.84
C ALA A 319 -1.57 10.63 -13.59
N ASP A 320 -2.67 11.01 -14.23
CA ASP A 320 -3.49 10.07 -15.00
C ASP A 320 -2.78 9.62 -16.28
N VAL A 321 -2.02 10.52 -16.93
CA VAL A 321 -1.14 10.12 -18.05
C VAL A 321 -0.10 9.11 -17.59
N ALA A 322 0.56 9.37 -16.47
CA ALA A 322 1.56 8.45 -15.91
C ALA A 322 0.94 7.09 -15.59
N ALA A 323 -0.19 7.08 -14.88
CA ALA A 323 -0.91 5.84 -14.54
C ALA A 323 -1.33 5.04 -15.79
N LEU A 324 -1.79 5.73 -16.86
CA LEU A 324 -2.13 5.05 -18.12
C LEU A 324 -0.89 4.48 -18.81
N ILE A 325 0.21 5.23 -18.84
CA ILE A 325 1.47 4.77 -19.44
C ILE A 325 2.00 3.55 -18.66
N ASP A 326 2.02 3.62 -17.34
CA ASP A 326 2.47 2.50 -16.49
C ASP A 326 1.61 1.26 -16.72
N TRP A 327 0.30 1.43 -16.73
CA TRP A 327 -0.62 0.35 -17.05
C TRP A 327 -0.36 -0.23 -18.46
N MET A 328 -0.18 0.61 -19.47
CA MET A 328 0.12 0.16 -20.82
C MET A 328 1.47 -0.57 -20.91
N ASN A 329 2.51 -0.07 -20.22
CA ASN A 329 3.83 -0.72 -20.14
C ASN A 329 3.72 -2.13 -19.54
N GLN A 330 3.01 -2.27 -18.42
CA GLN A 330 2.80 -3.55 -17.74
C GLN A 330 1.99 -4.54 -18.59
N ASN A 331 1.14 -4.03 -19.46
CA ASN A 331 0.26 -4.83 -20.30
C ASN A 331 0.80 -5.07 -21.73
N GLY A 332 2.09 -4.84 -21.97
CA GLY A 332 2.74 -5.13 -23.26
C GLY A 332 2.40 -4.15 -24.38
N LEU A 333 1.89 -2.95 -24.03
CA LEU A 333 1.51 -1.90 -24.98
C LEU A 333 2.54 -0.76 -25.04
N ALA A 334 3.78 -1.02 -24.62
CA ALA A 334 4.83 0.01 -24.59
C ALA A 334 5.12 0.63 -25.96
N ALA A 335 4.93 -0.09 -27.05
CA ALA A 335 5.04 0.45 -28.41
C ALA A 335 3.95 1.50 -28.69
N ASP A 336 2.70 1.21 -28.33
CA ASP A 336 1.57 2.14 -28.44
C ASP A 336 1.78 3.38 -27.53
N VAL A 337 2.42 3.19 -26.36
CA VAL A 337 2.84 4.31 -25.49
C VAL A 337 3.82 5.23 -26.22
N VAL A 338 4.88 4.69 -26.80
CA VAL A 338 5.91 5.50 -27.48
C VAL A 338 5.29 6.30 -28.63
N GLU A 339 4.33 5.73 -29.38
CA GLU A 339 3.61 6.46 -30.40
C GLU A 339 2.69 7.56 -29.83
N TRP A 340 2.07 7.31 -28.68
CA TRP A 340 1.16 8.29 -28.07
C TRP A 340 1.92 9.47 -27.43
N ILE A 341 3.01 9.23 -26.71
CA ILE A 341 3.79 10.30 -26.07
C ILE A 341 4.42 11.26 -27.08
N ASP A 342 4.67 10.83 -28.31
CA ASP A 342 5.14 11.71 -29.39
C ASP A 342 4.10 12.80 -29.76
N LYS A 343 2.84 12.61 -29.41
CA LYS A 343 1.73 13.54 -29.64
C LYS A 343 1.50 14.46 -28.43
N LEU A 344 2.16 14.21 -27.30
CA LEU A 344 2.05 15.03 -26.07
C LEU A 344 3.08 16.15 -26.04
N PRO A 345 2.77 17.29 -25.35
CA PRO A 345 3.72 18.38 -25.21
C PRO A 345 5.01 17.93 -24.50
N PRO A 346 6.21 18.16 -25.07
CA PRO A 346 7.48 17.71 -24.47
C PRO A 346 7.72 18.24 -23.05
N ALA A 347 7.21 19.45 -22.73
CA ALA A 347 7.36 20.04 -21.40
C ALA A 347 6.64 19.23 -20.31
N GLN A 348 5.52 18.57 -20.64
CA GLN A 348 4.80 17.71 -19.69
C GLN A 348 5.56 16.41 -19.42
N LEU A 349 6.27 15.88 -20.42
CA LEU A 349 6.97 14.60 -20.33
C LEU A 349 8.20 14.64 -19.41
N SER A 350 8.73 15.82 -19.10
CA SER A 350 10.00 16.00 -18.39
C SER A 350 9.88 16.11 -16.86
N SER A 351 8.68 16.06 -16.31
CA SER A 351 8.44 16.18 -14.86
C SER A 351 7.87 14.90 -14.28
N PRO A 352 8.30 14.45 -13.08
CA PRO A 352 7.69 13.33 -12.38
C PRO A 352 6.21 13.58 -12.05
N PRO A 353 5.40 12.52 -11.96
CA PRO A 353 5.72 11.10 -12.16
C PRO A 353 5.87 10.70 -13.63
N LEU A 354 5.39 11.52 -14.57
CA LEU A 354 5.29 11.17 -15.98
C LEU A 354 6.63 10.86 -16.63
N SER A 355 7.69 11.61 -16.28
CA SER A 355 9.03 11.37 -16.83
C SER A 355 9.57 9.96 -16.52
N VAL A 356 9.23 9.40 -15.36
CA VAL A 356 9.61 8.04 -14.95
C VAL A 356 8.89 7.01 -15.83
N SER A 357 7.57 7.12 -15.98
CA SER A 357 6.75 6.22 -16.80
C SER A 357 7.15 6.24 -18.27
N VAL A 358 7.52 7.40 -18.80
CA VAL A 358 8.04 7.58 -20.17
C VAL A 358 9.42 6.91 -20.33
N ALA A 359 10.30 7.06 -19.36
CA ALA A 359 11.61 6.41 -19.39
C ALA A 359 11.46 4.87 -19.36
N ASP A 360 10.55 4.35 -18.53
CA ASP A 360 10.23 2.93 -18.49
C ASP A 360 9.65 2.43 -19.82
N ALA A 361 8.80 3.21 -20.50
CA ALA A 361 8.30 2.87 -21.83
C ALA A 361 9.43 2.74 -22.86
N TYR A 362 10.37 3.70 -22.91
CA TYR A 362 11.52 3.61 -23.80
C TYR A 362 12.41 2.40 -23.49
N ALA A 363 12.62 2.10 -22.21
CA ALA A 363 13.36 0.93 -21.79
C ALA A 363 12.65 -0.36 -22.20
N THR A 364 11.31 -0.46 -22.00
CA THR A 364 10.51 -1.63 -22.32
C THR A 364 10.52 -1.96 -23.81
N VAL A 365 10.46 -0.95 -24.69
CA VAL A 365 10.64 -1.16 -26.14
C VAL A 365 12.11 -1.28 -26.57
N LYS A 366 13.06 -1.31 -25.61
CA LYS A 366 14.49 -1.38 -25.83
C LYS A 366 15.03 -0.24 -26.72
N ASN A 367 14.38 0.90 -26.72
CA ASN A 367 14.84 2.10 -27.45
C ASN A 367 15.88 2.87 -26.60
N TRP A 368 17.02 2.24 -26.40
CA TRP A 368 18.10 2.71 -25.53
C TRP A 368 18.67 4.07 -25.96
N SER A 369 18.74 4.32 -27.27
CA SER A 369 19.22 5.61 -27.80
C SER A 369 18.28 6.76 -27.45
N ARG A 370 16.97 6.53 -27.50
CA ARG A 370 15.97 7.52 -27.14
C ARG A 370 15.92 7.71 -25.64
N LEU A 371 15.99 6.64 -24.86
CA LEU A 371 16.10 6.67 -23.41
C LEU A 371 17.32 7.48 -22.96
N LYS A 372 18.51 7.18 -23.50
CA LYS A 372 19.75 7.92 -23.21
C LYS A 372 19.59 9.43 -23.47
N ARG A 373 18.98 9.79 -24.61
CA ARG A 373 18.75 11.20 -24.97
C ARG A 373 17.77 11.87 -24.00
N PHE A 374 16.67 11.19 -23.65
CA PHE A 374 15.64 11.71 -22.76
C PHE A 374 16.16 11.96 -21.34
N THR A 375 17.02 11.07 -20.84
CA THR A 375 17.54 11.12 -19.46
C THR A 375 18.86 11.90 -19.32
N ARG A 376 19.49 12.31 -20.43
CA ARG A 376 20.80 13.00 -20.42
C ARG A 376 20.76 14.32 -19.70
N THR A 377 19.69 15.08 -19.87
CA THR A 377 19.49 16.42 -19.32
C THR A 377 18.14 16.50 -18.63
N GLY A 378 17.99 17.46 -17.74
CA GLY A 378 16.76 17.67 -16.99
C GLY A 378 17.00 17.58 -15.49
N ASN A 379 16.01 17.97 -14.73
CA ASN A 379 15.97 17.84 -13.28
C ASN A 379 14.61 17.27 -12.92
N TRP A 380 14.59 16.06 -12.34
CA TRP A 380 13.36 15.40 -11.90
C TRP A 380 13.08 15.62 -10.41
N GLY A 381 13.65 16.66 -9.78
CA GLY A 381 13.47 16.92 -8.36
C GLY A 381 13.90 15.73 -7.52
N ASP A 382 13.04 15.30 -6.59
CA ASP A 382 13.32 14.16 -5.71
C ASP A 382 13.49 12.82 -6.45
N ALA A 383 13.00 12.73 -7.69
CA ALA A 383 13.16 11.55 -8.54
C ALA A 383 14.41 11.61 -9.46
N ASP A 384 15.34 12.56 -9.27
CA ASP A 384 16.51 12.68 -10.14
C ASP A 384 17.45 11.47 -10.08
N TYR A 385 17.43 10.75 -8.97
CA TYR A 385 18.10 9.46 -8.86
C TYR A 385 17.58 8.42 -9.89
N LEU A 386 16.29 8.43 -10.20
CA LEU A 386 15.70 7.55 -11.24
C LEU A 386 16.11 8.00 -12.64
N ARG A 387 16.16 9.30 -12.92
CA ARG A 387 16.67 9.80 -14.19
C ARG A 387 18.08 9.29 -14.48
N LEU A 388 18.96 9.39 -13.49
CA LEU A 388 20.34 8.92 -13.59
C LEU A 388 20.44 7.39 -13.68
N ALA A 389 19.56 6.66 -12.97
CA ALA A 389 19.45 5.21 -13.08
C ALA A 389 19.05 4.77 -14.49
N PHE A 390 17.99 5.35 -15.06
CA PHE A 390 17.59 5.07 -16.44
C PHE A 390 18.66 5.47 -17.47
N HIS A 391 19.40 6.56 -17.19
CA HIS A 391 20.54 6.91 -18.03
C HIS A 391 21.63 5.84 -18.00
N ALA A 392 22.01 5.38 -16.81
CA ALA A 392 22.98 4.29 -16.63
C ALA A 392 22.50 3.00 -17.33
N ILE A 393 21.23 2.62 -17.18
CA ILE A 393 20.63 1.47 -17.87
C ILE A 393 20.80 1.61 -19.39
N ALA A 394 20.44 2.76 -19.95
CA ALA A 394 20.57 3.01 -21.39
C ALA A 394 22.02 2.92 -21.88
N VAL A 395 22.96 3.50 -21.12
CA VAL A 395 24.40 3.43 -21.43
C VAL A 395 24.91 1.99 -21.38
N GLN A 396 24.49 1.21 -20.38
CA GLN A 396 24.88 -0.19 -20.23
C GLN A 396 24.45 -1.04 -21.44
N HIS A 397 23.19 -0.89 -21.88
CA HIS A 397 22.67 -1.65 -23.01
C HIS A 397 23.21 -1.18 -24.37
N LEU A 398 23.67 0.07 -24.48
CA LEU A 398 24.35 0.59 -25.69
C LEU A 398 25.84 0.23 -25.74
N ARG A 399 26.41 -0.34 -24.67
CA ARG A 399 27.84 -0.65 -24.54
C ARG A 399 28.36 -1.72 -25.49
N SER A 400 27.53 -2.52 -26.11
CA SER A 400 27.95 -3.56 -27.06
C SER A 400 28.66 -2.91 -28.24
N GLY A 401 30.02 -2.75 -28.13
CA GLY A 401 30.88 -2.10 -29.11
C GLY A 401 31.42 -0.72 -28.73
N SER A 402 31.12 -0.19 -27.56
CA SER A 402 31.58 1.15 -27.13
C SER A 402 32.80 1.06 -26.21
N GLY A 403 33.82 1.92 -26.45
CA GLY A 403 35.10 1.92 -25.76
C GLY A 403 35.02 2.44 -24.29
N PRO A 404 36.20 2.75 -23.67
CA PRO A 404 36.36 3.15 -22.26
C PRO A 404 35.44 4.32 -21.82
N SER A 405 35.06 5.19 -22.75
CA SER A 405 34.20 6.35 -22.49
C SER A 405 32.81 5.95 -21.98
N ALA A 406 32.20 4.89 -22.54
CA ALA A 406 30.86 4.43 -22.10
C ALA A 406 30.93 3.79 -20.71
N THR A 407 32.04 3.14 -20.36
CA THR A 407 32.25 2.61 -19.01
C THR A 407 32.32 3.73 -17.98
N LEU A 408 33.03 4.80 -18.30
CA LEU A 408 33.15 5.95 -17.42
C LEU A 408 31.79 6.70 -17.26
N GLU A 409 31.05 6.84 -18.37
CA GLU A 409 29.71 7.46 -18.34
C GLU A 409 28.74 6.66 -17.46
N PHE A 410 28.71 5.33 -17.60
CA PHE A 410 27.95 4.43 -16.76
C PHE A 410 28.32 4.60 -15.28
N SER A 411 29.63 4.47 -14.96
CA SER A 411 30.11 4.53 -13.59
C SER A 411 29.77 5.87 -12.92
N LYS A 412 29.93 6.99 -13.63
CA LYS A 412 29.56 8.31 -13.11
C LYS A 412 28.05 8.44 -12.85
N SER A 413 27.23 8.02 -13.81
CA SER A 413 25.77 8.08 -13.66
C SER A 413 25.30 7.19 -12.50
N TRP A 414 25.84 5.99 -12.39
CA TRP A 414 25.50 5.07 -11.30
C TRP A 414 25.95 5.59 -9.93
N GLN A 415 27.19 6.09 -9.83
CA GLN A 415 27.68 6.68 -8.59
C GLN A 415 26.77 7.82 -8.10
N SER A 416 26.38 8.71 -9.01
CA SER A 416 25.47 9.80 -8.68
C SER A 416 24.09 9.28 -8.25
N THR A 417 23.57 8.25 -8.92
CA THR A 417 22.31 7.57 -8.53
C THR A 417 22.39 7.05 -7.10
N TYR A 418 23.45 6.33 -6.78
CA TYR A 418 23.67 5.74 -5.47
C TYR A 418 23.79 6.82 -4.37
N GLU A 419 24.57 7.87 -4.62
CA GLU A 419 24.72 8.98 -3.66
C GLU A 419 23.40 9.69 -3.32
N LEU A 420 22.52 9.87 -4.31
CA LEU A 420 21.20 10.48 -4.11
C LEU A 420 20.21 9.58 -3.36
N SER A 421 20.40 8.27 -3.38
CA SER A 421 19.46 7.30 -2.79
C SER A 421 19.91 6.67 -1.49
N LYS A 422 21.22 6.72 -1.15
CA LYS A 422 21.83 5.93 -0.07
C LYS A 422 21.25 6.16 1.33
N ASN A 423 20.64 7.31 1.58
CA ASN A 423 20.06 7.68 2.87
C ASN A 423 18.53 7.49 2.95
N ASP A 424 17.91 6.98 1.89
CA ASP A 424 16.49 6.75 1.82
C ASP A 424 16.20 5.29 1.42
N SER A 425 15.66 4.51 2.36
CA SER A 425 15.36 3.09 2.14
C SER A 425 14.33 2.87 1.04
N LYS A 426 13.37 3.79 0.88
CA LYS A 426 12.35 3.70 -0.18
C LYS A 426 12.99 3.91 -1.55
N HIS A 427 13.87 4.90 -1.69
CA HIS A 427 14.61 5.12 -2.94
C HIS A 427 15.51 3.92 -3.26
N GLN A 428 16.20 3.36 -2.27
CA GLN A 428 17.00 2.15 -2.47
C GLN A 428 16.17 0.96 -2.93
N LEU A 429 14.99 0.76 -2.36
CA LEU A 429 14.06 -0.31 -2.75
C LEU A 429 13.60 -0.16 -4.21
N ILE A 430 13.20 1.06 -4.61
CA ILE A 430 12.81 1.35 -5.99
C ILE A 430 13.97 1.06 -6.96
N LEU A 431 15.18 1.49 -6.61
CA LEU A 431 16.37 1.22 -7.43
C LEU A 431 16.71 -0.26 -7.51
N ALA A 432 16.60 -1.00 -6.41
CA ALA A 432 16.87 -2.44 -6.38
C ALA A 432 15.90 -3.20 -7.30
N ARG A 433 14.61 -2.86 -7.25
CA ARG A 433 13.61 -3.41 -8.16
C ARG A 433 13.89 -3.02 -9.62
N LEU A 434 14.26 -1.77 -9.87
CA LEU A 434 14.56 -1.27 -11.22
C LEU A 434 15.82 -1.96 -11.81
N THR A 435 16.89 -2.08 -11.05
CA THR A 435 18.13 -2.73 -11.49
C THR A 435 17.93 -4.23 -11.72
N THR A 436 17.11 -4.87 -10.89
CA THR A 436 16.71 -6.27 -11.07
C THR A 436 15.91 -6.45 -12.37
N LYS A 437 14.92 -5.59 -12.63
CA LYS A 437 14.12 -5.61 -13.88
C LYS A 437 14.99 -5.49 -15.12
N TRP A 438 15.99 -4.63 -15.08
CA TRP A 438 16.85 -4.33 -16.23
C TRP A 438 18.19 -5.07 -16.21
N GLN A 439 18.33 -6.12 -15.39
CA GLN A 439 19.47 -7.04 -15.37
C GLN A 439 20.83 -6.36 -15.11
N LEU A 440 20.84 -5.36 -14.26
CA LEU A 440 22.06 -4.77 -13.71
C LEU A 440 22.46 -5.53 -12.43
N GLU A 441 22.92 -6.77 -12.58
CA GLU A 441 23.08 -7.75 -11.50
C GLU A 441 23.97 -7.25 -10.36
N SER A 442 25.15 -6.68 -10.65
CA SER A 442 26.06 -6.17 -9.61
C SER A 442 25.45 -5.00 -8.81
N GLN A 443 24.68 -4.13 -9.48
CA GLN A 443 24.01 -3.01 -8.84
C GLN A 443 22.81 -3.47 -8.02
N ALA A 444 22.06 -4.43 -8.53
CA ALA A 444 20.94 -5.06 -7.82
C ALA A 444 21.44 -5.78 -6.56
N GLU A 445 22.50 -6.59 -6.67
CA GLU A 445 23.13 -7.25 -5.52
C GLU A 445 23.52 -6.25 -4.42
N GLN A 446 24.25 -5.18 -4.78
CA GLN A 446 24.66 -4.14 -3.84
C GLN A 446 23.48 -3.52 -3.09
N LEU A 447 22.41 -3.20 -3.79
CA LEU A 447 21.21 -2.58 -3.22
C LEU A 447 20.43 -3.57 -2.33
N TRP A 448 20.23 -4.80 -2.78
CA TRP A 448 19.52 -5.81 -2.00
C TRP A 448 20.26 -6.19 -0.71
N LEU A 449 21.61 -6.24 -0.73
CA LEU A 449 22.42 -6.43 0.48
C LEU A 449 22.30 -5.25 1.46
N ALA A 450 22.11 -4.03 0.97
CA ALA A 450 21.88 -2.88 1.83
C ALA A 450 20.48 -2.91 2.46
N ILE A 451 19.46 -3.26 1.66
CA ILE A 451 18.04 -3.32 2.07
C ILE A 451 17.77 -4.46 3.04
N GLU A 452 18.48 -5.58 2.92
CA GLU A 452 18.34 -6.74 3.82
C GLU A 452 18.46 -6.39 5.31
N LYS A 453 19.16 -5.31 5.63
CA LYS A 453 19.33 -4.83 7.00
C LYS A 453 18.04 -4.30 7.63
N ASP A 454 17.07 -3.91 6.80
CA ASP A 454 15.75 -3.48 7.27
C ASP A 454 14.84 -4.72 7.47
N PRO A 455 14.38 -4.98 8.71
CA PRO A 455 13.54 -6.15 9.01
C PRO A 455 12.26 -6.22 8.16
N SER A 456 11.67 -5.08 7.82
CA SER A 456 10.43 -5.00 7.04
C SER A 456 10.59 -5.41 5.58
N MET A 457 11.80 -5.26 5.02
CA MET A 457 12.13 -5.54 3.62
C MET A 457 13.04 -6.77 3.45
N ARG A 458 13.52 -7.32 4.58
CA ARG A 458 14.51 -8.41 4.61
C ARG A 458 14.11 -9.60 3.76
N ARG A 459 12.85 -10.02 3.85
CA ARG A 459 12.34 -11.16 3.08
C ARG A 459 12.44 -10.92 1.58
N GLU A 460 11.98 -9.78 1.09
CA GLU A 460 12.04 -9.43 -0.33
C GLU A 460 13.49 -9.34 -0.82
N ALA A 461 14.38 -8.76 -0.02
CA ALA A 461 15.79 -8.65 -0.35
C ALA A 461 16.43 -10.02 -0.51
N LEU A 462 16.23 -10.93 0.43
CA LEU A 462 16.76 -12.28 0.37
C LEU A 462 16.21 -13.10 -0.81
N ASP A 463 14.91 -12.98 -1.10
CA ASP A 463 14.32 -13.66 -2.26
C ASP A 463 14.90 -13.16 -3.60
N ASN A 464 15.22 -11.85 -3.70
CA ASN A 464 15.89 -11.30 -4.88
C ASN A 464 17.38 -11.72 -4.97
N LEU A 465 18.11 -11.69 -3.87
CA LEU A 465 19.50 -12.19 -3.81
C LEU A 465 19.55 -13.68 -4.18
N ARG A 466 18.63 -14.49 -3.67
CA ARG A 466 18.49 -15.90 -4.06
C ARG A 466 18.36 -16.07 -5.59
N ARG A 467 17.51 -15.23 -6.23
CA ARG A 467 17.35 -15.28 -7.70
C ARG A 467 18.63 -14.89 -8.43
N ILE A 468 19.31 -13.83 -7.99
CA ILE A 468 20.57 -13.35 -8.59
C ILE A 468 21.64 -14.43 -8.49
N TYR A 469 21.88 -14.99 -7.29
CA TYR A 469 22.91 -15.98 -7.08
C TYR A 469 22.62 -17.34 -7.75
N ARG A 470 21.32 -17.70 -7.84
CA ARG A 470 20.91 -18.89 -8.61
C ARG A 470 21.22 -18.70 -10.10
N ALA A 471 20.88 -17.56 -10.68
CA ALA A 471 21.13 -17.25 -12.08
C ALA A 471 22.64 -17.17 -12.39
N GLY A 472 23.44 -16.62 -11.47
CA GLY A 472 24.90 -16.55 -11.57
C GLY A 472 25.64 -17.85 -11.23
N SER A 473 24.92 -18.89 -10.75
CA SER A 473 25.52 -20.14 -10.22
C SER A 473 26.53 -19.90 -9.09
N GLU A 474 26.32 -18.87 -8.28
CA GLU A 474 27.15 -18.51 -7.12
C GLU A 474 26.70 -19.28 -5.88
N THR A 475 26.96 -20.58 -5.87
CA THR A 475 26.42 -21.56 -4.91
C THR A 475 26.75 -21.28 -3.46
N THR A 476 27.93 -20.75 -3.15
CA THR A 476 28.33 -20.36 -1.78
C THR A 476 27.47 -19.18 -1.27
N LYS A 477 27.31 -18.12 -2.06
CA LYS A 477 26.46 -16.99 -1.69
C LYS A 477 24.99 -17.40 -1.63
N LEU A 478 24.56 -18.29 -2.52
CA LEU A 478 23.22 -18.83 -2.53
C LEU A 478 22.94 -19.63 -1.25
N TYR A 479 23.90 -20.43 -0.78
CA TYR A 479 23.81 -21.16 0.48
C TYR A 479 23.62 -20.21 1.68
N GLU A 480 24.45 -19.17 1.77
CA GLU A 480 24.34 -18.15 2.84
C GLU A 480 22.98 -17.41 2.84
N VAL A 481 22.44 -17.12 1.67
CA VAL A 481 21.11 -16.49 1.55
C VAL A 481 20.01 -17.47 1.96
N LEU A 482 20.11 -18.74 1.60
CA LEU A 482 19.15 -19.76 1.99
C LEU A 482 19.18 -20.04 3.50
N GLU A 483 20.33 -19.96 4.17
CA GLU A 483 20.41 -20.04 5.63
C GLU A 483 19.58 -18.90 6.27
N ARG A 484 19.77 -17.67 5.84
CA ARG A 484 19.03 -16.51 6.34
C ARG A 484 17.54 -16.54 6.00
N LEU A 485 17.15 -17.11 4.84
CA LEU A 485 15.76 -17.34 4.47
C LEU A 485 15.12 -18.42 5.36
N HIS A 486 15.85 -19.48 5.65
CA HIS A 486 15.39 -20.54 6.54
C HIS A 486 15.22 -20.04 7.99
N GLU A 487 16.10 -19.14 8.47
CA GLU A 487 15.95 -18.52 9.80
C GLU A 487 14.64 -17.74 9.97
N ILE A 488 14.22 -16.99 8.93
CA ILE A 488 12.99 -16.19 8.98
C ILE A 488 11.73 -16.96 8.56
N SER A 489 11.88 -18.10 7.91
CA SER A 489 10.79 -18.93 7.40
C SER A 489 11.13 -20.42 7.44
N PRO A 490 11.33 -20.99 8.63
CA PRO A 490 11.76 -22.38 8.78
C PRO A 490 10.72 -23.41 8.33
N ASP A 491 9.46 -23.01 8.21
CA ASP A 491 8.32 -23.84 7.79
C ASP A 491 8.24 -24.03 6.27
N GLN A 492 9.01 -23.28 5.47
CA GLN A 492 9.00 -23.41 4.02
C GLN A 492 9.86 -24.58 3.53
N ALA A 493 9.22 -25.72 3.31
CA ALA A 493 9.88 -26.95 2.87
C ALA A 493 10.78 -26.78 1.62
N PRO A 494 10.40 -26.05 0.53
CA PRO A 494 11.26 -25.87 -0.62
C PRO A 494 12.57 -25.11 -0.31
N ILE A 495 12.53 -24.11 0.59
CA ILE A 495 13.74 -23.38 1.01
C ILE A 495 14.65 -24.28 1.81
N THR A 496 14.08 -25.06 2.74
CA THR A 496 14.81 -26.01 3.57
C THR A 496 15.46 -27.11 2.71
N ALA A 497 14.76 -27.59 1.67
CA ALA A 497 15.30 -28.57 0.72
C ALA A 497 16.46 -27.99 -0.11
N ASP A 498 16.31 -26.76 -0.65
CA ASP A 498 17.38 -26.09 -1.40
C ASP A 498 18.62 -25.87 -0.53
N LEU A 499 18.44 -25.43 0.72
CA LEU A 499 19.52 -25.28 1.70
C LEU A 499 20.24 -26.60 1.97
N ALA A 500 19.49 -27.66 2.23
CA ALA A 500 20.02 -28.99 2.48
C ALA A 500 20.82 -29.52 1.27
N ARG A 501 20.29 -29.36 0.07
CA ARG A 501 20.92 -29.80 -1.18
C ARG A 501 22.23 -29.08 -1.45
N LEU A 502 22.26 -27.75 -1.30
CA LEU A 502 23.51 -27.00 -1.45
C LEU A 502 24.52 -27.31 -0.36
N GLY A 503 24.07 -27.53 0.88
CA GLY A 503 24.94 -27.97 1.96
C GLY A 503 25.62 -29.32 1.68
N LEU A 504 24.89 -30.27 1.07
CA LEU A 504 25.44 -31.54 0.61
C LEU A 504 26.43 -31.39 -0.57
N ASN A 505 26.12 -30.49 -1.50
CA ASN A 505 26.96 -30.23 -2.68
C ASN A 505 28.26 -29.52 -2.31
N LEU A 506 28.19 -28.57 -1.37
CA LEU A 506 29.34 -27.80 -0.88
C LEU A 506 30.10 -28.52 0.26
N GLU A 507 29.66 -29.72 0.62
CA GLU A 507 30.20 -30.51 1.74
C GLU A 507 30.22 -29.76 3.08
N GLN A 508 29.30 -28.83 3.24
CA GLN A 508 29.02 -28.14 4.50
C GLN A 508 28.22 -29.04 5.42
N ASN A 509 28.68 -29.36 6.58
CA ASN A 509 27.98 -30.13 7.62
C ASN A 509 26.93 -31.13 7.09
N VAL A 510 27.39 -32.28 6.56
CA VAL A 510 26.55 -33.30 5.89
C VAL A 510 25.43 -33.80 6.79
N GLU A 511 25.69 -33.96 8.09
CA GLU A 511 24.72 -34.43 9.09
C GLU A 511 23.55 -33.45 9.23
N ARG A 512 23.85 -32.13 9.39
CA ARG A 512 22.84 -31.06 9.43
C ARG A 512 22.05 -31.01 8.12
N SER A 513 22.74 -31.12 6.98
CA SER A 513 22.10 -31.11 5.68
C SER A 513 21.16 -32.28 5.48
N HIS A 514 21.52 -33.49 6.00
CA HIS A 514 20.61 -34.64 6.00
C HIS A 514 19.37 -34.41 6.89
N GLN A 515 19.56 -33.83 8.08
CA GLN A 515 18.43 -33.46 8.97
C GLN A 515 17.46 -32.50 8.31
N LEU A 516 17.99 -31.43 7.68
CA LEU A 516 17.19 -30.46 6.93
C LEU A 516 16.46 -31.11 5.74
N ALA A 517 17.14 -31.99 5.00
CA ALA A 517 16.55 -32.71 3.88
C ALA A 517 15.38 -33.59 4.33
N LYS A 518 15.55 -34.30 5.47
CA LYS A 518 14.49 -35.12 6.09
C LYS A 518 13.33 -34.25 6.55
N GLU A 519 13.61 -33.13 7.23
CA GLU A 519 12.59 -32.20 7.71
C GLU A 519 11.75 -31.62 6.57
N ALA A 520 12.39 -31.24 5.45
CA ALA A 520 11.70 -30.77 4.25
C ALA A 520 10.81 -31.87 3.65
N TYR A 521 11.31 -33.10 3.57
CA TYR A 521 10.55 -34.24 3.06
C TYR A 521 9.36 -34.57 3.97
N ASP A 522 9.54 -34.58 5.28
CA ASP A 522 8.46 -34.90 6.25
C ASP A 522 7.32 -33.84 6.15
N ARG A 523 7.63 -32.57 5.83
CA ARG A 523 6.65 -31.52 5.63
C ARG A 523 5.96 -31.56 4.27
N ALA A 524 6.68 -31.91 3.21
CA ALA A 524 6.19 -31.90 1.83
C ALA A 524 6.64 -33.15 1.06
N PRO A 525 6.09 -34.35 1.40
CA PRO A 525 6.56 -35.63 0.85
C PRO A 525 6.22 -35.85 -0.64
N ASN A 526 5.38 -34.99 -1.23
CA ASN A 526 5.02 -35.01 -2.64
C ASN A 526 5.73 -33.92 -3.49
N GLU A 527 6.50 -33.06 -2.83
CA GLU A 527 7.25 -32.00 -3.50
C GLU A 527 8.55 -32.57 -4.09
N ILE A 528 8.70 -32.46 -5.40
CA ILE A 528 9.81 -33.07 -6.16
C ILE A 528 11.17 -32.72 -5.55
N ASN A 529 11.39 -31.42 -5.29
CA ASN A 529 12.65 -30.94 -4.74
C ASN A 529 12.95 -31.54 -3.35
N CYS A 530 11.94 -31.70 -2.51
CA CYS A 530 12.09 -32.32 -1.18
C CYS A 530 12.43 -33.81 -1.27
N VAL A 531 11.73 -34.55 -2.13
CA VAL A 531 11.97 -35.98 -2.37
C VAL A 531 13.38 -36.22 -2.92
N VAL A 532 13.75 -35.49 -3.95
CA VAL A 532 15.07 -35.63 -4.61
C VAL A 532 16.21 -35.26 -3.65
N THR A 533 16.04 -34.18 -2.88
CA THR A 533 17.05 -33.74 -1.90
C THR A 533 17.23 -34.75 -0.78
N TYR A 534 16.11 -35.30 -0.27
CA TYR A 534 16.19 -36.36 0.77
C TYR A 534 16.82 -37.64 0.23
N GLY A 535 16.43 -38.07 -0.97
CA GLY A 535 17.06 -39.20 -1.66
C GLY A 535 18.57 -39.02 -1.85
N PHE A 536 19.00 -37.82 -2.28
CA PHE A 536 20.43 -37.50 -2.39
C PHE A 536 21.15 -37.52 -1.03
N SER A 537 20.50 -37.01 0.03
CA SER A 537 21.08 -37.03 1.36
C SER A 537 21.30 -38.45 1.88
N LEU A 538 20.35 -39.39 1.61
CA LEU A 538 20.47 -40.78 1.91
C LEU A 538 21.60 -41.47 1.12
N TYR A 539 21.74 -41.13 -0.16
CA TYR A 539 22.87 -41.58 -0.99
C TYR A 539 24.21 -41.13 -0.39
N ARG A 540 24.35 -39.87 0.04
CA ARG A 540 25.57 -39.36 0.68
C ARG A 540 25.91 -40.08 1.99
N LEU A 541 24.91 -40.64 2.68
CA LEU A 541 25.07 -41.46 3.89
C LEU A 541 25.25 -42.98 3.60
N GLY A 542 25.33 -43.37 2.31
CA GLY A 542 25.45 -44.77 1.91
C GLY A 542 24.16 -45.60 2.06
N ARG A 543 23.02 -44.99 2.35
CA ARG A 543 21.69 -45.61 2.49
C ARG A 543 21.01 -45.76 1.12
N ASN A 544 21.67 -46.48 0.22
CA ASN A 544 21.31 -46.47 -1.21
C ASN A 544 19.95 -47.12 -1.51
N ALA A 545 19.53 -48.14 -0.74
CA ALA A 545 18.23 -48.78 -0.91
C ALA A 545 17.06 -47.83 -0.58
N GLU A 546 17.21 -47.04 0.45
CA GLU A 546 16.21 -46.03 0.87
C GLU A 546 16.20 -44.82 -0.09
N ALA A 547 17.38 -44.42 -0.54
CA ALA A 547 17.51 -43.37 -1.58
C ALA A 547 16.76 -43.76 -2.85
N LEU A 548 16.96 -45.02 -3.32
CA LEU A 548 16.26 -45.53 -4.49
C LEU A 548 14.75 -45.59 -4.30
N ALA A 549 14.30 -46.10 -3.15
CA ALA A 549 12.87 -46.16 -2.86
C ALA A 549 12.20 -44.76 -2.89
N GLY A 550 12.88 -43.72 -2.36
CA GLY A 550 12.41 -42.35 -2.42
C GLY A 550 12.35 -41.82 -3.87
N ILE A 551 13.41 -41.94 -4.65
CA ILE A 551 13.44 -41.50 -6.04
C ILE A 551 12.40 -42.19 -6.93
N GLN A 552 12.13 -43.48 -6.67
CA GLN A 552 11.13 -44.26 -7.43
C GLN A 552 9.67 -43.86 -7.16
N THR A 553 9.40 -43.03 -6.16
CA THR A 553 8.06 -42.44 -5.96
C THR A 553 7.72 -41.35 -6.99
N LEU A 554 8.73 -40.79 -7.65
CA LEU A 554 8.59 -39.75 -8.65
C LEU A 554 8.40 -40.38 -10.05
N SER A 555 7.58 -39.71 -10.86
CA SER A 555 7.41 -40.11 -12.27
C SER A 555 8.65 -39.78 -13.09
N PRO A 556 8.89 -40.48 -14.22
CA PRO A 556 9.99 -40.15 -15.12
C PRO A 556 10.02 -38.70 -15.57
N ASP A 557 8.85 -38.09 -15.81
CA ASP A 557 8.76 -36.69 -16.26
C ASP A 557 9.18 -35.71 -15.16
N GLN A 558 8.89 -36.02 -13.90
CA GLN A 558 9.33 -35.21 -12.75
C GLN A 558 10.84 -35.25 -12.53
N LEU A 559 11.50 -36.30 -12.96
CA LEU A 559 12.96 -36.48 -12.87
C LEU A 559 13.70 -35.96 -14.10
N HIS A 560 13.02 -35.38 -15.09
CA HIS A 560 13.65 -34.75 -16.28
C HIS A 560 14.16 -33.34 -16.01
N ASP A 561 13.83 -32.72 -14.86
CA ASP A 561 14.49 -31.51 -14.42
C ASP A 561 15.99 -31.74 -14.30
N SER A 562 16.84 -30.88 -14.88
CA SER A 562 18.27 -31.08 -15.00
C SER A 562 18.96 -31.25 -13.65
N HIS A 563 18.55 -30.49 -12.64
CA HIS A 563 19.09 -30.62 -11.29
C HIS A 563 18.68 -31.95 -10.65
N ALA A 564 17.38 -32.32 -10.73
CA ALA A 564 16.86 -33.59 -10.22
C ALA A 564 17.51 -34.80 -10.90
N ALA A 565 17.73 -34.70 -12.22
CA ALA A 565 18.33 -35.73 -13.04
C ALA A 565 19.76 -36.13 -12.60
N VAL A 566 20.58 -35.17 -12.14
CA VAL A 566 21.93 -35.45 -11.61
C VAL A 566 21.85 -36.40 -10.44
N TYR A 567 20.99 -36.10 -9.45
CA TYR A 567 20.88 -36.89 -8.22
C TYR A 567 20.21 -38.24 -8.48
N ALA A 568 19.20 -38.26 -9.35
CA ALA A 568 18.55 -39.52 -9.76
C ALA A 568 19.54 -40.44 -10.46
N ALA A 569 20.39 -39.91 -11.34
CA ALA A 569 21.41 -40.73 -12.03
C ALA A 569 22.38 -41.36 -11.05
N LEU A 570 22.89 -40.65 -10.06
CA LEU A 570 23.79 -41.20 -9.02
C LEU A 570 23.16 -42.34 -8.24
N VAL A 571 21.92 -42.13 -7.74
CA VAL A 571 21.20 -43.13 -6.96
C VAL A 571 20.91 -44.38 -7.80
N LEU A 572 20.50 -44.23 -9.05
CA LEU A 572 20.19 -45.33 -9.95
C LEU A 572 21.43 -46.15 -10.33
N ILE A 573 22.60 -45.48 -10.57
CA ILE A 573 23.86 -46.18 -10.84
C ILE A 573 24.24 -47.02 -9.66
N GLU A 574 24.23 -46.50 -8.47
CA GLU A 574 24.56 -47.21 -7.23
C GLU A 574 23.63 -48.41 -6.97
N ALA A 575 22.36 -48.28 -7.38
CA ALA A 575 21.38 -49.38 -7.34
C ALA A 575 21.49 -50.37 -8.51
N GLY A 576 22.49 -50.23 -9.41
CA GLY A 576 22.69 -51.08 -10.57
C GLY A 576 21.67 -50.90 -11.72
N GLN A 577 20.83 -49.87 -11.67
CA GLN A 577 19.83 -49.55 -12.70
C GLN A 577 20.43 -48.70 -13.83
N ILE A 578 21.43 -49.25 -14.53
CA ILE A 578 22.32 -48.57 -15.45
C ILE A 578 21.58 -47.95 -16.64
N ASP A 579 20.58 -48.65 -17.20
CA ASP A 579 19.84 -48.20 -18.38
C ASP A 579 18.91 -47.00 -18.07
N ALA A 580 18.33 -46.98 -16.86
CA ALA A 580 17.55 -45.87 -16.34
C ALA A 580 18.46 -44.64 -16.07
N ALA A 581 19.59 -44.84 -15.41
CA ALA A 581 20.56 -43.78 -15.13
C ALA A 581 21.08 -43.08 -16.38
N LYS A 582 21.30 -43.81 -17.47
CA LYS A 582 21.74 -43.25 -18.75
C LYS A 582 20.79 -42.15 -19.27
N LYS A 583 19.48 -42.33 -19.11
CA LYS A 583 18.47 -41.33 -19.57
C LYS A 583 18.60 -40.02 -18.79
N TYR A 584 18.81 -40.10 -17.47
CA TYR A 584 18.90 -38.92 -16.60
C TYR A 584 20.24 -38.20 -16.75
N ILE A 585 21.35 -38.92 -17.03
CA ILE A 585 22.60 -38.28 -17.40
C ILE A 585 22.40 -37.41 -18.66
N GLY A 586 21.73 -37.92 -19.69
CA GLY A 586 21.43 -37.16 -20.90
C GLY A 586 20.54 -35.95 -20.64
N ALA A 587 19.56 -36.05 -19.72
CA ALA A 587 18.72 -34.93 -19.33
C ALA A 587 19.52 -33.84 -18.61
N ALA A 588 20.41 -34.22 -17.70
CA ALA A 588 21.27 -33.28 -16.96
C ALA A 588 22.31 -32.52 -17.85
N GLU A 589 22.70 -33.10 -18.99
CA GLU A 589 23.63 -32.45 -19.91
C GLU A 589 23.04 -31.33 -20.74
N ASN A 590 21.72 -31.27 -20.86
CA ASN A 590 21.04 -30.37 -21.79
C ASN A 590 20.79 -28.95 -21.23
N ASP A 591 21.08 -28.71 -19.94
CA ASP A 591 20.75 -27.45 -19.28
C ASP A 591 21.87 -26.94 -18.36
N ARG A 592 21.67 -25.75 -17.76
CA ARG A 592 22.61 -25.17 -16.81
C ARG A 592 22.42 -25.76 -15.42
N ILE A 593 23.37 -26.57 -15.00
CA ILE A 593 23.48 -27.10 -13.63
C ILE A 593 24.60 -26.37 -12.87
N TYR A 594 24.59 -26.47 -11.53
CA TYR A 594 25.61 -25.85 -10.70
C TYR A 594 27.01 -26.50 -10.90
N PRO A 595 28.10 -25.78 -10.63
CA PRO A 595 29.45 -26.34 -10.75
C PRO A 595 29.69 -27.61 -9.97
N GLU A 596 29.09 -27.73 -8.76
CA GLU A 596 29.14 -28.91 -7.90
C GLU A 596 28.31 -30.06 -8.47
N GLU A 597 27.14 -29.78 -9.03
CA GLU A 597 26.31 -30.78 -9.73
C GLU A 597 26.98 -31.29 -10.99
N LYS A 598 27.74 -30.43 -11.68
CA LYS A 598 28.55 -30.87 -12.81
C LYS A 598 29.65 -31.88 -12.42
N LYS A 599 30.31 -31.65 -11.26
CA LYS A 599 31.23 -32.64 -10.70
C LYS A 599 30.56 -33.98 -10.39
N LEU A 600 29.38 -33.93 -9.80
CA LEU A 600 28.57 -35.12 -9.50
C LEU A 600 28.13 -35.82 -10.79
N LEU A 601 27.77 -35.08 -11.84
CA LEU A 601 27.43 -35.65 -13.14
C LEU A 601 28.60 -36.34 -13.78
N ASP A 602 29.83 -35.76 -13.70
CA ASP A 602 31.04 -36.37 -14.20
C ASP A 602 31.43 -37.63 -13.39
N GLU A 603 31.18 -37.64 -12.08
CA GLU A 603 31.28 -38.83 -11.25
C GLU A 603 30.31 -39.93 -11.69
N ALA A 604 29.02 -39.54 -11.92
CA ALA A 604 28.01 -40.46 -12.41
C ALA A 604 28.39 -41.06 -13.77
N LYS A 605 28.93 -40.27 -14.71
CA LYS A 605 29.43 -40.76 -15.99
C LYS A 605 30.57 -41.78 -15.80
N THR A 606 31.51 -41.46 -14.93
CA THR A 606 32.65 -42.37 -14.64
C THR A 606 32.16 -43.67 -14.09
N LYS A 607 31.26 -43.69 -13.10
CA LYS A 607 30.63 -44.88 -12.53
C LYS A 607 29.82 -45.65 -13.58
N LEU A 608 29.10 -44.97 -14.44
CA LEU A 608 28.35 -45.56 -15.55
C LEU A 608 29.27 -46.33 -16.49
N MET A 609 30.38 -45.69 -16.88
CA MET A 609 31.37 -46.29 -17.77
C MET A 609 32.01 -47.55 -17.16
N ALA A 610 32.39 -47.49 -15.89
CA ALA A 610 32.89 -48.64 -15.16
C ALA A 610 31.89 -49.80 -15.10
N ALA A 611 30.62 -49.48 -14.84
CA ALA A 611 29.54 -50.48 -14.79
C ALA A 611 29.27 -51.12 -16.17
N LEU A 612 29.34 -50.36 -17.23
CA LEU A 612 29.21 -50.89 -18.62
C LEU A 612 30.40 -51.74 -19.04
N GLN A 613 31.61 -51.42 -18.63
CA GLN A 613 32.82 -52.23 -18.87
C GLN A 613 32.73 -53.60 -18.17
N LEU A 614 32.16 -53.63 -16.94
CA LEU A 614 31.93 -54.89 -16.21
C LEU A 614 30.86 -55.75 -16.87
N ARG A 615 29.85 -55.18 -17.50
CA ARG A 615 28.78 -55.90 -18.22
C ARG A 615 29.20 -56.44 -19.59
N HIS A 616 30.15 -55.79 -20.28
CA HIS A 616 30.60 -56.12 -21.63
C HIS A 616 32.12 -55.98 -21.77
N PRO A 617 32.89 -56.95 -21.24
CA PRO A 617 34.37 -56.88 -21.21
C PRO A 617 34.98 -56.92 -22.62
N GLU A 618 34.29 -57.38 -23.66
CA GLU A 618 34.87 -57.57 -24.97
C GLU A 618 34.82 -56.36 -25.93
N ASN A 619 34.02 -55.34 -25.72
CA ASN A 619 33.99 -54.17 -26.61
C ASN A 619 33.35 -52.86 -26.07
N PRO A 620 34.04 -52.10 -25.22
CA PRO A 620 33.50 -50.84 -24.64
C PRO A 620 33.35 -49.72 -25.65
N ARG A 621 34.16 -49.70 -26.72
CA ARG A 621 34.18 -48.58 -27.73
C ARG A 621 32.95 -48.61 -28.68
N ARG A 622 32.36 -49.76 -28.95
CA ARG A 622 31.22 -49.86 -29.88
C ARG A 622 29.91 -49.27 -29.29
N TYR A 623 29.74 -49.37 -27.98
CA TYR A 623 28.56 -48.81 -27.30
C TYR A 623 28.62 -47.26 -27.18
N LEU A 624 29.79 -46.69 -27.03
CA LEU A 624 29.99 -45.23 -27.03
C LEU A 624 29.72 -44.60 -28.40
N GLN A 625 30.11 -45.25 -29.47
CA GLN A 625 29.81 -44.79 -30.85
C GLN A 625 28.32 -44.87 -31.17
N GLN A 626 27.61 -45.86 -30.70
CA GLN A 626 26.15 -45.95 -30.87
C GLN A 626 25.41 -44.90 -30.03
N ALA A 627 25.87 -44.55 -28.84
CA ALA A 627 25.30 -43.47 -28.01
C ALA A 627 25.49 -42.09 -28.67
N GLN A 628 26.66 -41.85 -29.28
CA GLN A 628 26.93 -40.59 -30.01
C GLN A 628 26.11 -40.48 -31.30
N HIS A 629 25.83 -41.58 -32.00
CA HIS A 629 25.01 -41.61 -33.21
C HIS A 629 23.49 -41.36 -32.92
N HIS A 630 23.00 -41.68 -31.72
CA HIS A 630 21.65 -41.32 -31.33
C HIS A 630 21.51 -39.83 -31.00
N HIS A 631 22.56 -39.18 -30.46
CA HIS A 631 22.54 -37.75 -30.20
C HIS A 631 22.56 -36.90 -31.49
N HIS A 632 23.24 -37.32 -32.56
CA HIS A 632 23.21 -36.58 -33.83
C HIS A 632 21.87 -36.64 -34.60
N ARG A 633 20.97 -37.56 -34.25
CA ARG A 633 19.63 -37.56 -34.83
C ARG A 633 18.63 -36.67 -34.11
N SER A 634 18.88 -36.25 -32.89
CA SER A 634 18.03 -35.30 -32.19
C SER A 634 18.35 -33.81 -32.47
N ALA A 635 19.53 -33.54 -33.08
CA ALA A 635 19.96 -32.16 -33.41
C ALA A 635 19.26 -31.55 -34.63
N SER A 636 18.35 -32.29 -35.29
CA SER A 636 17.65 -31.79 -36.49
C SER A 636 16.27 -31.17 -36.22
N VAL A 637 15.86 -31.02 -34.98
CA VAL A 637 14.57 -30.42 -34.62
C VAL A 637 14.62 -28.89 -34.51
N PHE A 638 15.81 -28.30 -34.39
CA PHE A 638 15.96 -26.84 -34.31
C PHE A 638 16.02 -26.10 -35.64
N ASP A 639 16.08 -26.80 -36.78
CA ASP A 639 16.08 -26.18 -38.12
C ASP A 639 14.66 -25.96 -38.72
N VAL A 640 13.57 -26.21 -37.98
CA VAL A 640 12.20 -26.10 -38.49
C VAL A 640 11.46 -24.85 -37.96
N VAL A 641 12.09 -23.99 -37.18
CA VAL A 641 11.44 -22.82 -36.56
C VAL A 641 11.22 -21.58 -37.45
N PRO A 642 11.71 -21.48 -38.70
CA PRO A 642 11.36 -20.33 -39.56
C PRO A 642 10.02 -20.38 -40.28
N LEU A 643 9.20 -21.42 -40.13
CA LEU A 643 7.99 -21.60 -40.97
C LEU A 643 6.62 -21.59 -40.27
N LEU A 644 6.58 -21.27 -38.97
CA LEU A 644 5.29 -21.10 -38.30
C LEU A 644 4.81 -19.64 -38.39
N LYS A 645 3.76 -19.41 -39.17
CA LYS A 645 3.12 -18.09 -39.26
C LYS A 645 2.51 -17.70 -37.94
N PRO A 646 2.59 -16.41 -37.52
CA PRO A 646 1.89 -15.90 -36.34
C PRO A 646 0.38 -16.16 -36.46
N GLY A 647 -0.21 -16.83 -35.46
CA GLY A 647 -1.64 -17.13 -35.42
C GLY A 647 -2.01 -18.61 -35.37
N SER A 648 -1.07 -19.55 -35.30
CA SER A 648 -1.38 -20.96 -35.09
C SER A 648 -1.60 -21.27 -33.58
N GLN A 649 -2.50 -22.21 -33.28
CA GLN A 649 -2.84 -22.62 -31.91
C GLN A 649 -1.66 -23.11 -31.11
N LEU A 650 -0.60 -23.59 -31.75
CA LEU A 650 0.68 -23.96 -31.15
C LEU A 650 1.51 -22.75 -30.67
N TRP A 651 1.34 -21.60 -31.29
CA TRP A 651 2.03 -20.38 -30.90
C TRP A 651 1.40 -19.77 -29.62
N HIS A 652 0.10 -19.94 -29.39
CA HIS A 652 -0.59 -19.52 -28.17
C HIS A 652 -0.22 -20.37 -26.97
N ASN A 653 -0.08 -21.68 -27.12
CA ASN A 653 0.32 -22.57 -26.03
C ASN A 653 1.75 -22.29 -25.49
N CYS A 654 2.68 -21.90 -26.38
CA CYS A 654 4.01 -21.46 -25.94
C CYS A 654 4.03 -20.10 -25.24
N GLN A 655 3.08 -19.19 -25.53
CA GLN A 655 2.95 -17.92 -24.82
C GLN A 655 2.32 -18.07 -23.42
N ASP A 656 1.41 -19.03 -23.24
CA ASP A 656 0.79 -19.30 -21.94
C ASP A 656 1.76 -19.93 -20.95
N GLU A 657 2.69 -20.78 -21.39
CA GLU A 657 3.75 -21.30 -20.53
C GLU A 657 4.80 -20.23 -20.15
N ILE A 658 5.13 -19.31 -21.04
CA ILE A 658 6.02 -18.18 -20.74
C ILE A 658 5.31 -17.15 -19.84
N GLY A 659 3.99 -16.99 -19.98
CA GLY A 659 3.16 -16.10 -19.17
C GLY A 659 3.04 -16.57 -17.71
N SER A 660 3.03 -17.88 -17.44
CA SER A 660 2.90 -18.43 -16.09
C SER A 660 4.20 -18.29 -15.26
N VAL A 661 5.35 -18.20 -15.92
CA VAL A 661 6.64 -17.95 -15.26
C VAL A 661 6.87 -16.45 -15.03
N ALA A 662 6.23 -15.57 -15.79
CA ALA A 662 6.34 -14.11 -15.65
C ALA A 662 5.36 -13.51 -14.63
N SER A 663 4.31 -14.23 -14.19
CA SER A 663 3.33 -13.72 -13.21
C SER A 663 3.83 -13.69 -11.76
N GLY A 664 5.08 -14.07 -11.50
CA GLY A 664 5.74 -13.97 -10.19
C GLY A 664 6.50 -12.67 -9.94
N VAL A 665 6.54 -11.74 -10.90
CA VAL A 665 7.31 -10.48 -10.79
C VAL A 665 6.39 -9.30 -11.13
N THR A 666 5.34 -9.12 -10.34
CA THR A 666 4.57 -7.88 -10.30
C THR A 666 5.09 -7.04 -9.16
N GLY A 667 5.91 -6.05 -9.45
CA GLY A 667 6.47 -5.21 -8.41
C GLY A 667 7.30 -4.05 -8.91
N LEU A 668 6.77 -3.27 -9.84
CA LEU A 668 7.12 -1.88 -9.95
C LEU A 668 5.84 -1.07 -9.75
N GLU A 669 5.29 -1.15 -8.56
CA GLU A 669 4.46 -0.10 -7.99
C GLU A 669 5.36 1.07 -7.63
N ILE A 670 5.89 1.73 -8.68
CA ILE A 670 6.47 3.05 -8.52
C ILE A 670 5.28 3.99 -8.36
N VAL A 671 4.99 4.36 -7.11
CA VAL A 671 4.05 5.45 -6.75
C VAL A 671 2.62 5.28 -7.31
N ALA A 672 2.20 4.11 -7.69
CA ALA A 672 0.81 3.75 -7.57
C ALA A 672 0.64 3.07 -6.20
N VAL A 673 1.02 3.80 -5.14
CA VAL A 673 0.56 3.48 -3.81
C VAL A 673 -0.94 3.42 -3.92
N ASP A 674 -1.40 2.19 -4.04
CA ASP A 674 -2.65 1.76 -3.46
C ASP A 674 -3.84 2.71 -3.69
N ARG A 675 -4.01 3.22 -4.92
CA ARG A 675 -5.30 3.81 -5.28
C ARG A 675 -6.39 2.75 -5.40
N ASP A 676 -6.04 1.51 -5.72
CA ASP A 676 -7.02 0.44 -5.82
C ASP A 676 -7.43 -0.14 -4.46
N ASP A 677 -6.55 -0.16 -3.47
CA ASP A 677 -6.90 -0.49 -2.08
C ASP A 677 -7.49 0.72 -1.32
N ALA A 678 -7.10 1.95 -1.64
CA ALA A 678 -7.74 3.17 -1.12
C ALA A 678 -9.19 3.34 -1.62
N ALA A 679 -9.53 2.77 -2.77
CA ALA A 679 -10.88 2.83 -3.32
C ALA A 679 -11.92 1.99 -2.55
N ILE A 680 -11.47 0.99 -1.79
CA ILE A 680 -12.33 0.28 -0.82
C ILE A 680 -12.27 0.97 0.55
N GLY A 681 -11.27 1.81 0.79
CA GLY A 681 -11.05 2.55 2.03
C GLY A 681 -11.49 4.01 2.00
N GLN A 682 -12.08 4.51 0.91
CA GLN A 682 -12.81 5.76 1.00
C GLN A 682 -14.01 5.52 1.91
N VAL A 683 -13.84 5.88 3.18
CA VAL A 683 -14.95 6.29 4.03
C VAL A 683 -15.67 7.35 3.21
N VAL A 684 -16.84 7.01 2.68
CA VAL A 684 -17.76 8.02 2.17
C VAL A 684 -18.07 8.85 3.39
N GLU A 685 -17.48 10.03 3.49
CA GLU A 685 -17.91 11.03 4.46
C GLU A 685 -19.34 11.38 4.10
N VAL A 686 -20.27 10.80 4.82
CA VAL A 686 -21.61 11.33 4.92
C VAL A 686 -21.46 12.62 5.73
N PRO A 687 -21.92 13.79 5.24
CA PRO A 687 -21.94 15.00 6.04
C PRO A 687 -22.61 14.72 7.38
N ALA A 688 -22.07 15.29 8.45
CA ALA A 688 -22.52 15.11 9.83
C ALA A 688 -23.94 15.66 10.12
N ASP A 689 -24.70 16.07 9.11
CA ASP A 689 -26.01 16.73 9.25
C ASP A 689 -27.20 15.78 9.37
N GLY A 690 -26.97 14.55 9.79
CA GLY A 690 -28.04 13.52 9.89
C GLY A 690 -28.18 12.81 11.23
N ILE A 691 -27.62 13.32 12.33
CA ILE A 691 -27.88 12.75 13.67
C ILE A 691 -28.36 13.88 14.60
N SER A 692 -29.66 14.14 14.58
CA SER A 692 -30.41 14.72 15.72
C SER A 692 -31.37 13.66 16.24
#